data_93c303c0c289f9e50e2d0e882edfd53d
#
_entry.id   93c303c0c289f9e50e2d0e882edfd53d
#
_cell.length_a   1.000
_cell.length_b   1.000
_cell.length_c   1.000
_cell.angle_alpha   90.00
_cell.angle_beta   90.00
_cell.angle_gamma   90.00
#
_symmetry.space_group_name_H-M   'P 1'
#
loop_
_entity.id
_entity.type
_entity.pdbx_description
1 polymer ?
#
loop_
_entity_poly.entity_id
_entity_poly.type
_entity_poly.pdbx_seq_one_letter_code
_entity_poly.pdbx_strand_id
1 'polypeptide(L)'
;MKDKNLTEEQHRVDWVVEEISQKAEKIGKSVGNVKGEIVDLRSTFWDDVTVNMDEPDDVIETFTSIKQQAELLAEREITHRQAYDQLKTLKKLTQSPYFGRFDFIENGEKEAEAIYVGVGSLMDQKDEEFLIYDWRAPISSLYYDYSPGKAQYETPGEAIKGEMKLKRQFIIENSVIKSMFDTGITIRDELLQEVLGHNASSQMKSIVATIQKEQNQIIRNEKNKVLIVQGVAGSGKTSAALQRVAYLLYHHRKQLSAENMMLFSPNPLFNSYVSTVLPELGEDNMKQTTFQQYADGRLGNEFEVEDLFVQIEYLLTEKDAATKKQKMQEIRYKASREFKKQVDAYIEELSTKDIIFKNIKFRGEIVLSARRLLSYFYSLDTGISIPNRMQLVAEWALKLINQLEKLERKKDWVQEEIQLLEKEDYVEAYQHLQKKEGYTESSFDDFDREQAYLAKAVVAKKMKFIKQAIKQLKFIDIRRIYMQLFERSHLFLHVEGWEDTAKNTVQRVMNMKLSYEDVTPYLYIKDQIEGRKANPVIRYLFIDEAQDYSPFQLAFLKELFPHARMTLLGDLNQAIYAHALNAPTILSSELYEEKEAETLTLTRSYRSTRQIVEFSRDMVANGHLIEPFNRDGAKPTVTAADNVQDLHEAIIHKINELKQQNYKTIAVIAKTAEESLQAFQALPEAMSARLLTKETSSFEKGMLVLPAYLAKGIEFDAVIIYNASSECYQDEYERNLFYTACTRAMHELHLFSLGEISPLISNKETYEYQEK
;
A
#
# COMPACT_ATOMS: atom_id res chain seq x y z
N MET A 1 -9.92 -26.61 42.61
CA MET A 1 -10.76 -25.65 41.89
C MET A 1 -10.24 -25.39 40.48
N LYS A 2 -8.95 -25.15 40.25
CA LYS A 2 -8.40 -24.93 38.88
C LYS A 2 -8.69 -26.08 37.93
N ASP A 3 -8.48 -27.34 38.36
CA ASP A 3 -8.70 -28.52 37.50
C ASP A 3 -10.17 -28.74 37.10
N LYS A 4 -11.12 -28.38 37.99
CA LYS A 4 -12.56 -28.52 37.69
C LYS A 4 -13.02 -27.51 36.65
N ASN A 5 -12.58 -26.26 36.76
CA ASN A 5 -12.88 -25.23 35.78
C ASN A 5 -12.27 -25.52 34.40
N LEU A 6 -11.05 -26.06 34.34
CA LEU A 6 -10.41 -26.46 33.10
C LEU A 6 -11.19 -27.59 32.39
N THR A 7 -11.66 -28.58 33.14
CA THR A 7 -12.46 -29.67 32.59
C THR A 7 -13.80 -29.20 32.06
N GLU A 8 -14.48 -28.29 32.74
CA GLU A 8 -15.74 -27.68 32.28
C GLU A 8 -15.56 -26.90 30.99
N GLU A 9 -14.51 -26.09 30.90
CA GLU A 9 -14.22 -25.32 29.68
C GLU A 9 -13.77 -26.24 28.53
N GLN A 10 -13.03 -27.31 28.78
CA GLN A 10 -12.69 -28.29 27.74
C GLN A 10 -13.93 -28.99 27.19
N HIS A 11 -14.88 -29.40 28.04
CA HIS A 11 -16.16 -29.97 27.60
C HIS A 11 -16.94 -28.97 26.72
N ARG A 12 -16.86 -27.69 27.04
CA ARG A 12 -17.50 -26.66 26.19
C ARG A 12 -16.77 -26.57 24.83
N VAL A 13 -15.43 -26.59 24.80
CA VAL A 13 -14.66 -26.62 23.54
C VAL A 13 -15.11 -27.81 22.70
N ASP A 14 -15.15 -29.00 23.30
CA ASP A 14 -15.53 -30.22 22.60
C ASP A 14 -16.93 -30.15 22.01
N TRP A 15 -17.90 -29.64 22.78
CA TRP A 15 -19.27 -29.41 22.32
C TRP A 15 -19.34 -28.39 21.17
N VAL A 16 -18.67 -27.24 21.30
CA VAL A 16 -18.67 -26.19 20.26
C VAL A 16 -18.01 -26.71 18.97
N VAL A 17 -16.95 -27.50 19.09
CA VAL A 17 -16.27 -28.13 17.93
C VAL A 17 -17.18 -29.14 17.23
N GLU A 18 -17.99 -29.88 17.98
CA GLU A 18 -19.01 -30.78 17.40
C GLU A 18 -20.06 -29.99 16.61
N GLU A 19 -20.60 -28.90 17.19
CA GLU A 19 -21.53 -27.99 16.53
C GLU A 19 -20.95 -27.40 15.24
N ILE A 20 -19.68 -26.95 15.27
CA ILE A 20 -18.96 -26.45 14.10
C ILE A 20 -18.86 -27.54 13.02
N SER A 21 -18.52 -28.77 13.43
CA SER A 21 -18.31 -29.87 12.49
C SER A 21 -19.59 -30.25 11.77
N GLN A 22 -20.70 -30.33 12.50
CA GLN A 22 -22.02 -30.60 11.94
C GLN A 22 -22.48 -29.48 10.96
N LYS A 23 -22.27 -28.22 11.33
CA LYS A 23 -22.59 -27.07 10.47
C LYS A 23 -21.69 -27.03 9.23
N ALA A 24 -20.39 -27.34 9.38
CA ALA A 24 -19.44 -27.43 8.27
C ALA A 24 -19.79 -28.56 7.28
N GLU A 25 -20.24 -29.72 7.77
CA GLU A 25 -20.69 -30.82 6.90
C GLU A 25 -21.92 -30.43 6.09
N LYS A 26 -22.91 -29.77 6.72
CA LYS A 26 -24.12 -29.30 6.06
C LYS A 26 -23.82 -28.28 4.96
N ILE A 27 -22.97 -27.27 5.26
CA ILE A 27 -22.54 -26.26 4.29
C ILE A 27 -21.67 -26.89 3.20
N GLY A 28 -20.78 -27.81 3.55
CA GLY A 28 -19.93 -28.52 2.58
C GLY A 28 -20.73 -29.28 1.50
N LYS A 29 -21.83 -29.91 1.89
CA LYS A 29 -22.78 -30.54 0.94
C LYS A 29 -23.44 -29.50 0.04
N SER A 30 -23.86 -28.35 0.62
CA SER A 30 -24.44 -27.25 -0.14
C SER A 30 -23.46 -26.64 -1.15
N VAL A 31 -22.22 -26.40 -0.75
CA VAL A 31 -21.14 -25.89 -1.64
C VAL A 31 -20.91 -26.84 -2.81
N GLY A 32 -20.90 -28.16 -2.58
CA GLY A 32 -20.76 -29.16 -3.63
C GLY A 32 -21.91 -29.10 -4.64
N ASN A 33 -23.16 -29.02 -4.18
CA ASN A 33 -24.34 -28.93 -5.00
C ASN A 33 -24.35 -27.63 -5.85
N VAL A 34 -24.13 -26.47 -5.24
CA VAL A 34 -24.10 -25.18 -5.96
C VAL A 34 -22.96 -25.13 -6.99
N LYS A 35 -21.82 -25.75 -6.71
CA LYS A 35 -20.74 -25.88 -7.69
C LYS A 35 -21.18 -26.71 -8.91
N GLY A 36 -21.92 -27.79 -8.69
CA GLY A 36 -22.52 -28.57 -9.78
C GLY A 36 -23.47 -27.71 -10.63
N GLU A 37 -24.39 -26.97 -9.99
CA GLU A 37 -25.30 -26.05 -10.68
C GLU A 37 -24.58 -24.98 -11.51
N ILE A 38 -23.47 -24.42 -10.99
CA ILE A 38 -22.64 -23.42 -11.72
C ILE A 38 -22.01 -24.07 -12.98
N VAL A 39 -21.49 -25.29 -12.85
CA VAL A 39 -20.90 -26.01 -13.99
C VAL A 39 -21.97 -26.29 -15.05
N ASP A 40 -23.16 -26.75 -14.64
CA ASP A 40 -24.28 -27.01 -15.53
C ASP A 40 -24.74 -25.71 -16.22
N LEU A 41 -24.98 -24.64 -15.47
CA LEU A 41 -25.36 -23.33 -16.03
C LEU A 41 -24.32 -22.77 -17.01
N ARG A 42 -23.01 -22.96 -16.73
CA ARG A 42 -21.97 -22.55 -17.69
C ARG A 42 -21.96 -23.40 -18.96
N SER A 43 -22.25 -24.71 -18.85
CA SER A 43 -22.27 -25.63 -20.00
C SER A 43 -23.46 -25.41 -20.88
N THR A 44 -24.63 -25.08 -20.29
CA THR A 44 -25.90 -24.86 -21.01
C THR A 44 -26.19 -23.39 -21.30
N PHE A 45 -25.29 -22.46 -20.93
CA PHE A 45 -25.53 -21.02 -21.01
C PHE A 45 -26.06 -20.56 -22.38
N TRP A 46 -25.49 -21.10 -23.48
CA TRP A 46 -25.87 -20.74 -24.82
C TRP A 46 -27.04 -21.57 -25.35
N ASP A 47 -27.35 -22.72 -24.73
CA ASP A 47 -28.51 -23.55 -25.10
C ASP A 47 -29.81 -22.93 -24.58
N ASP A 48 -29.74 -22.26 -23.42
CA ASP A 48 -30.86 -21.57 -22.77
C ASP A 48 -31.07 -20.12 -23.26
N VAL A 49 -30.18 -19.61 -24.12
CA VAL A 49 -30.26 -18.25 -24.70
C VAL A 49 -30.76 -18.36 -26.14
N THR A 50 -31.98 -17.87 -26.41
CA THR A 50 -32.48 -17.76 -27.77
C THR A 50 -31.77 -16.59 -28.46
N VAL A 51 -30.89 -16.90 -29.42
CA VAL A 51 -30.16 -15.88 -30.21
C VAL A 51 -30.92 -15.67 -31.52
N ASN A 52 -31.65 -14.55 -31.62
CA ASN A 52 -32.25 -14.08 -32.84
C ASN A 52 -31.89 -12.60 -33.02
N MET A 53 -31.34 -12.23 -34.19
CA MET A 53 -30.90 -10.86 -34.51
C MET A 53 -31.54 -10.33 -35.79
N ASP A 54 -32.61 -10.93 -36.26
CA ASP A 54 -33.22 -10.62 -37.57
C ASP A 54 -34.04 -9.30 -37.51
N GLU A 55 -34.71 -9.01 -36.38
CA GLU A 55 -35.48 -7.77 -36.21
C GLU A 55 -35.06 -7.01 -34.93
N PRO A 56 -35.30 -5.70 -34.84
CA PRO A 56 -34.89 -4.88 -33.68
C PRO A 56 -35.47 -5.36 -32.34
N ASP A 57 -36.68 -5.91 -32.33
CA ASP A 57 -37.35 -6.43 -31.14
C ASP A 57 -36.71 -7.76 -30.72
N ASP A 58 -36.33 -8.63 -31.67
CA ASP A 58 -35.62 -9.88 -31.42
C ASP A 58 -34.24 -9.65 -30.82
N VAL A 59 -33.56 -8.58 -31.24
CA VAL A 59 -32.26 -8.16 -30.65
C VAL A 59 -32.45 -7.80 -29.18
N ILE A 60 -33.50 -7.06 -28.82
CA ILE A 60 -33.83 -6.71 -27.44
C ILE A 60 -34.14 -7.95 -26.61
N GLU A 61 -34.88 -8.89 -27.17
CA GLU A 61 -35.22 -10.15 -26.51
C GLU A 61 -33.99 -11.04 -26.27
N THR A 62 -33.11 -11.13 -27.26
CA THR A 62 -31.81 -11.80 -27.16
C THR A 62 -30.94 -11.18 -26.03
N PHE A 63 -30.78 -9.85 -25.99
CA PHE A 63 -30.03 -9.18 -24.94
C PHE A 63 -30.66 -9.39 -23.56
N THR A 64 -31.98 -9.41 -23.47
CA THR A 64 -32.68 -9.65 -22.20
C THR A 64 -32.45 -11.07 -21.71
N SER A 65 -32.52 -12.07 -22.60
CA SER A 65 -32.25 -13.48 -22.29
C SER A 65 -30.80 -13.69 -21.82
N ILE A 66 -29.81 -13.10 -22.53
CA ILE A 66 -28.39 -13.13 -22.13
C ILE A 66 -28.22 -12.52 -20.75
N LYS A 67 -28.87 -11.38 -20.50
CA LYS A 67 -28.79 -10.69 -19.21
C LYS A 67 -29.36 -11.51 -18.07
N GLN A 68 -30.50 -12.13 -18.26
CA GLN A 68 -31.14 -13.00 -17.26
C GLN A 68 -30.28 -14.22 -16.93
N GLN A 69 -29.69 -14.90 -17.91
CA GLN A 69 -28.77 -16.01 -17.66
C GLN A 69 -27.49 -15.56 -16.95
N ALA A 70 -26.92 -14.40 -17.32
CA ALA A 70 -25.77 -13.86 -16.68
C ALA A 70 -26.06 -13.46 -15.21
N GLU A 71 -27.23 -12.89 -14.91
CA GLU A 71 -27.65 -12.56 -13.55
C GLU A 71 -27.85 -13.81 -12.69
N LEU A 72 -28.47 -14.87 -13.24
CA LEU A 72 -28.62 -16.15 -12.55
C LEU A 72 -27.26 -16.80 -12.24
N LEU A 73 -26.36 -16.83 -13.20
CA LEU A 73 -25.00 -17.35 -13.00
C LEU A 73 -24.25 -16.55 -11.92
N ALA A 74 -24.33 -15.23 -11.98
CA ALA A 74 -23.71 -14.34 -11.00
C ALA A 74 -24.27 -14.57 -9.59
N GLU A 75 -25.58 -14.74 -9.44
CA GLU A 75 -26.23 -15.06 -8.16
C GLU A 75 -25.70 -16.38 -7.57
N ARG A 76 -25.59 -17.44 -8.41
CA ARG A 76 -25.07 -18.74 -7.98
C ARG A 76 -23.59 -18.67 -7.61
N GLU A 77 -22.78 -17.92 -8.36
CA GLU A 77 -21.37 -17.71 -8.05
C GLU A 77 -21.19 -16.96 -6.73
N ILE A 78 -21.99 -15.93 -6.46
CA ILE A 78 -21.99 -15.21 -5.18
C ILE A 78 -22.38 -16.15 -4.04
N THR A 79 -23.46 -16.92 -4.20
CA THR A 79 -23.93 -17.90 -3.20
C THR A 79 -22.85 -18.95 -2.90
N HIS A 80 -22.23 -19.51 -3.94
CA HIS A 80 -21.13 -20.46 -3.78
C HIS A 80 -19.96 -19.85 -3.04
N ARG A 81 -19.55 -18.63 -3.41
CA ARG A 81 -18.44 -17.92 -2.77
C ARG A 81 -18.72 -17.68 -1.28
N GLN A 82 -19.92 -17.21 -0.94
CA GLN A 82 -20.34 -16.98 0.45
C GLN A 82 -20.32 -18.27 1.27
N ALA A 83 -20.87 -19.35 0.74
CA ALA A 83 -20.89 -20.66 1.41
C ALA A 83 -19.49 -21.24 1.56
N TYR A 84 -18.63 -21.07 0.56
CA TYR A 84 -17.23 -21.50 0.61
C TYR A 84 -16.43 -20.72 1.67
N ASP A 85 -16.60 -19.41 1.75
CA ASP A 85 -15.93 -18.55 2.74
C ASP A 85 -16.41 -18.89 4.16
N GLN A 86 -17.70 -19.16 4.33
CA GLN A 86 -18.27 -19.64 5.59
C GLN A 86 -17.68 -21.00 5.99
N LEU A 87 -17.56 -21.93 5.06
CA LEU A 87 -16.94 -23.24 5.30
C LEU A 87 -15.46 -23.09 5.72
N LYS A 88 -14.74 -22.18 5.07
CA LYS A 88 -13.35 -21.88 5.42
C LYS A 88 -13.23 -21.33 6.83
N THR A 89 -14.13 -20.43 7.23
CA THR A 89 -14.20 -19.87 8.60
C THR A 89 -14.49 -20.97 9.62
N LEU A 90 -15.48 -21.84 9.36
CA LEU A 90 -15.81 -22.95 10.25
C LEU A 90 -14.64 -23.92 10.42
N LYS A 91 -13.90 -24.25 9.35
CA LYS A 91 -12.69 -25.08 9.44
C LYS A 91 -11.59 -24.44 10.30
N LYS A 92 -11.46 -23.12 10.27
CA LYS A 92 -10.54 -22.41 11.18
C LYS A 92 -11.01 -22.48 12.63
N LEU A 93 -12.31 -22.28 12.88
CA LEU A 93 -12.89 -22.34 14.21
C LEU A 93 -12.80 -23.74 14.83
N THR A 94 -12.83 -24.82 14.02
CA THR A 94 -12.63 -26.20 14.54
C THR A 94 -11.32 -26.34 15.29
N GLN A 95 -10.24 -25.72 14.83
CA GLN A 95 -8.92 -25.84 15.50
C GLN A 95 -8.81 -25.02 16.78
N SER A 96 -9.44 -23.83 16.80
CA SER A 96 -9.44 -22.91 17.94
C SER A 96 -10.72 -22.08 17.88
N PRO A 97 -11.81 -22.53 18.53
CA PRO A 97 -13.12 -21.91 18.40
C PRO A 97 -13.16 -20.47 18.95
N TYR A 98 -12.51 -20.23 20.06
CA TYR A 98 -12.43 -18.94 20.71
C TYR A 98 -11.10 -18.77 21.45
N PHE A 99 -10.75 -17.54 21.79
CA PHE A 99 -9.52 -17.20 22.51
C PHE A 99 -9.81 -16.44 23.80
N GLY A 100 -11.05 -15.98 24.01
CA GLY A 100 -11.42 -15.22 25.18
C GLY A 100 -12.85 -15.51 25.62
N ARG A 101 -13.08 -15.32 26.93
CA ARG A 101 -14.41 -15.30 27.56
C ARG A 101 -14.46 -14.14 28.53
N PHE A 102 -15.61 -13.49 28.61
CA PHE A 102 -15.95 -12.61 29.73
C PHE A 102 -17.41 -12.81 30.13
N ASP A 103 -17.66 -12.67 31.44
CA ASP A 103 -19.01 -12.77 31.96
C ASP A 103 -19.48 -11.34 32.24
N PHE A 104 -20.58 -10.92 31.61
CA PHE A 104 -21.08 -9.56 31.65
C PHE A 104 -22.54 -9.54 32.18
N ILE A 105 -22.84 -8.63 33.12
CA ILE A 105 -24.19 -8.36 33.59
C ILE A 105 -24.58 -6.99 33.08
N GLU A 106 -25.58 -6.95 32.23
CA GLU A 106 -26.15 -5.70 31.75
C GLU A 106 -26.98 -5.02 32.86
N ASN A 107 -26.97 -3.69 32.88
CA ASN A 107 -27.74 -2.95 33.89
C ASN A 107 -29.24 -3.24 33.75
N GLY A 108 -29.79 -3.87 34.74
CA GLY A 108 -31.20 -4.30 34.77
C GLY A 108 -31.38 -5.82 34.76
N GLU A 109 -30.37 -6.56 34.35
CA GLU A 109 -30.38 -8.01 34.36
C GLU A 109 -29.83 -8.57 35.69
N LYS A 110 -30.22 -9.81 36.00
CA LYS A 110 -29.82 -10.48 37.27
C LYS A 110 -28.71 -11.49 37.09
N GLU A 111 -28.59 -12.05 35.93
CA GLU A 111 -27.64 -13.11 35.62
C GLU A 111 -26.53 -12.65 34.68
N ALA A 112 -25.34 -13.17 34.86
CA ALA A 112 -24.23 -12.90 34.01
C ALA A 112 -24.30 -13.76 32.74
N GLU A 113 -24.24 -13.13 31.58
CA GLU A 113 -24.09 -13.82 30.31
C GLU A 113 -22.60 -14.12 30.06
N ALA A 114 -22.29 -15.38 29.71
CA ALA A 114 -20.94 -15.82 29.36
C ALA A 114 -20.69 -15.62 27.87
N ILE A 115 -19.89 -14.62 27.50
CA ILE A 115 -19.62 -14.21 26.13
C ILE A 115 -18.25 -14.74 25.71
N TYR A 116 -18.24 -15.56 24.68
CA TYR A 116 -17.02 -16.16 24.11
C TYR A 116 -16.63 -15.43 22.85
N VAL A 117 -15.37 -15.00 22.78
CA VAL A 117 -14.84 -14.17 21.67
C VAL A 117 -13.89 -15.02 20.81
N GLY A 118 -14.16 -15.04 19.51
CA GLY A 118 -13.37 -15.78 18.51
C GLY A 118 -13.07 -14.95 17.26
N VAL A 119 -12.41 -15.60 16.29
CA VAL A 119 -12.06 -14.97 15.00
C VAL A 119 -13.25 -14.85 14.02
N GLY A 120 -14.39 -15.42 14.39
CA GLY A 120 -15.62 -15.34 13.65
C GLY A 120 -16.82 -15.69 14.53
N SER A 121 -18.02 -15.27 14.13
CA SER A 121 -19.26 -15.61 14.85
C SER A 121 -19.71 -17.03 14.54
N LEU A 122 -20.26 -17.70 15.55
CA LEU A 122 -20.95 -18.97 15.43
C LEU A 122 -22.26 -18.89 16.21
N MET A 123 -23.35 -19.19 15.53
CA MET A 123 -24.66 -19.43 16.17
C MET A 123 -24.93 -20.91 16.33
N ASP A 124 -25.81 -21.26 17.22
CA ASP A 124 -26.31 -22.63 17.38
C ASP A 124 -26.96 -23.16 16.10
N GLN A 125 -27.42 -24.42 16.10
CA GLN A 125 -28.04 -25.02 14.89
C GLN A 125 -29.37 -24.41 14.51
N LYS A 126 -30.05 -23.75 15.44
CA LYS A 126 -31.32 -23.07 15.20
C LYS A 126 -31.16 -21.63 14.78
N ASP A 127 -29.92 -21.11 14.79
CA ASP A 127 -29.57 -19.71 14.57
C ASP A 127 -30.30 -18.75 15.58
N GLU A 128 -30.50 -19.21 16.81
CA GLU A 128 -31.16 -18.47 17.88
C GLU A 128 -30.14 -17.83 18.86
N GLU A 129 -29.06 -18.57 19.23
CA GLU A 129 -28.09 -18.13 20.23
C GLU A 129 -26.67 -18.06 19.67
N PHE A 130 -25.92 -17.03 20.07
CA PHE A 130 -24.50 -16.94 19.74
C PHE A 130 -23.67 -17.84 20.65
N LEU A 131 -23.00 -18.83 20.07
CA LEU A 131 -22.01 -19.66 20.74
C LEU A 131 -20.64 -19.00 20.81
N ILE A 132 -20.29 -18.21 19.77
CA ILE A 132 -19.07 -17.45 19.65
C ILE A 132 -19.40 -16.09 19.02
N TYR A 133 -18.92 -15.03 19.61
CA TYR A 133 -18.99 -13.68 19.07
C TYR A 133 -17.70 -13.36 18.31
N ASP A 134 -17.85 -12.78 17.12
CA ASP A 134 -16.71 -12.25 16.37
C ASP A 134 -16.01 -11.13 17.16
N TRP A 135 -14.69 -11.13 17.17
CA TRP A 135 -13.88 -10.11 17.86
C TRP A 135 -14.19 -8.67 17.40
N ARG A 136 -14.72 -8.51 16.20
CA ARG A 136 -15.12 -7.22 15.59
C ARG A 136 -16.48 -6.75 16.07
N ALA A 137 -17.30 -7.61 16.64
CA ALA A 137 -18.63 -7.25 17.14
C ALA A 137 -18.55 -6.14 18.22
N PRO A 138 -19.57 -5.27 18.33
CA PRO A 138 -19.58 -4.20 19.33
C PRO A 138 -19.34 -4.68 20.76
N ILE A 139 -20.03 -5.74 21.20
CA ILE A 139 -19.91 -6.32 22.53
C ILE A 139 -18.50 -6.85 22.82
N SER A 140 -17.80 -7.34 21.80
CA SER A 140 -16.43 -7.86 21.93
C SER A 140 -15.41 -6.77 22.29
N SER A 141 -15.75 -5.48 22.15
CA SER A 141 -14.90 -4.37 22.61
C SER A 141 -14.66 -4.43 24.12
N LEU A 142 -15.63 -4.93 24.89
CA LEU A 142 -15.49 -5.12 26.33
C LEU A 142 -14.28 -5.96 26.70
N TYR A 143 -14.00 -7.01 25.93
CA TYR A 143 -12.84 -7.88 26.14
C TYR A 143 -11.51 -7.13 26.03
N TYR A 144 -11.40 -6.14 25.13
CA TYR A 144 -10.15 -5.41 24.89
C TYR A 144 -10.01 -4.18 25.80
N ASP A 145 -11.10 -3.46 26.04
CA ASP A 145 -11.06 -2.14 26.68
C ASP A 145 -11.13 -2.16 28.20
N TYR A 146 -11.69 -3.25 28.76
CA TYR A 146 -12.00 -3.32 30.19
C TYR A 146 -11.34 -4.51 30.89
N SER A 147 -11.13 -4.34 32.20
CA SER A 147 -10.88 -5.38 33.17
C SER A 147 -12.14 -5.63 33.99
N PRO A 148 -12.23 -6.72 34.76
CA PRO A 148 -13.39 -6.95 35.64
C PRO A 148 -13.78 -5.69 36.45
N GLY A 149 -15.07 -5.35 36.43
CA GLY A 149 -15.64 -4.13 36.98
C GLY A 149 -16.64 -3.47 36.06
N LYS A 150 -16.96 -2.19 36.32
CA LYS A 150 -17.89 -1.42 35.47
C LYS A 150 -17.36 -1.28 34.05
N ALA A 151 -18.20 -1.60 33.08
CA ALA A 151 -17.86 -1.56 31.67
C ALA A 151 -19.06 -1.11 30.84
N GLN A 152 -18.79 -0.61 29.64
CA GLN A 152 -19.82 -0.23 28.66
C GLN A 152 -19.33 -0.43 27.25
N TYR A 153 -20.23 -0.70 26.29
CA TYR A 153 -19.94 -0.75 24.86
C TYR A 153 -21.00 0.01 24.09
N GLU A 154 -20.61 0.50 22.92
CA GLU A 154 -21.48 1.29 22.04
C GLU A 154 -22.13 0.39 21.00
N THR A 155 -23.44 0.55 20.82
CA THR A 155 -24.21 -0.03 19.71
C THR A 155 -24.66 1.10 18.77
N PRO A 156 -25.17 0.82 17.57
CA PRO A 156 -25.70 1.84 16.67
C PRO A 156 -26.86 2.68 17.29
N GLY A 157 -27.49 2.22 18.34
CA GLY A 157 -28.61 2.91 18.98
C GLY A 157 -28.26 3.60 20.31
N GLU A 158 -27.47 2.93 21.14
CA GLU A 158 -27.20 3.40 22.54
C GLU A 158 -25.95 2.76 23.13
N ALA A 159 -25.46 3.33 24.21
CA ALA A 159 -24.38 2.77 25.01
C ALA A 159 -24.94 1.82 26.09
N ILE A 160 -24.61 0.54 25.97
CA ILE A 160 -25.00 -0.49 26.92
C ILE A 160 -23.99 -0.52 28.06
N LYS A 161 -24.50 -0.36 29.29
CA LYS A 161 -23.69 -0.31 30.51
C LYS A 161 -23.94 -1.53 31.37
N GLY A 162 -22.89 -1.98 32.07
CA GLY A 162 -23.01 -3.13 32.96
C GLY A 162 -21.76 -3.36 33.80
N GLU A 163 -21.59 -4.57 34.27
CA GLU A 163 -20.47 -5.00 35.08
C GLU A 163 -19.87 -6.31 34.54
N MET A 164 -18.57 -6.30 34.24
CA MET A 164 -17.83 -7.50 33.89
C MET A 164 -17.39 -8.22 35.17
N LYS A 165 -17.82 -9.46 35.34
CA LYS A 165 -17.54 -10.28 36.54
C LYS A 165 -16.29 -11.16 36.37
N LEU A 166 -16.09 -11.68 35.16
CA LEU A 166 -14.97 -12.54 34.79
C LEU A 166 -14.38 -12.08 33.46
N LYS A 167 -13.08 -12.20 33.32
CA LYS A 167 -12.39 -12.12 32.04
C LYS A 167 -11.36 -13.24 32.00
N ARG A 168 -11.49 -14.12 31.01
CA ARG A 168 -10.70 -15.33 30.86
C ARG A 168 -10.11 -15.39 29.47
N GLN A 169 -8.88 -15.85 29.38
CA GLN A 169 -8.13 -16.02 28.14
C GLN A 169 -7.76 -17.47 27.96
N PHE A 170 -7.78 -17.95 26.69
CA PHE A 170 -7.50 -19.34 26.33
C PHE A 170 -6.41 -19.40 25.25
N ILE A 171 -5.55 -20.41 25.35
CA ILE A 171 -4.74 -20.93 24.25
C ILE A 171 -5.33 -22.30 23.90
N ILE A 172 -5.95 -22.38 22.72
CA ILE A 172 -6.57 -23.62 22.23
C ILE A 172 -5.86 -24.02 20.93
N GLU A 173 -5.30 -25.22 20.91
CA GLU A 173 -4.65 -25.82 19.74
C GLU A 173 -5.25 -27.18 19.45
N ASN A 174 -5.66 -27.39 18.19
CA ASN A 174 -6.30 -28.62 17.75
C ASN A 174 -7.44 -29.08 18.71
N SER A 175 -8.31 -28.12 19.06
CA SER A 175 -9.46 -28.34 19.96
C SER A 175 -9.10 -28.67 21.42
N VAL A 176 -7.85 -28.52 21.82
CA VAL A 176 -7.40 -28.79 23.20
C VAL A 176 -6.93 -27.50 23.85
N ILE A 177 -7.45 -27.20 25.04
CA ILE A 177 -7.01 -26.05 25.84
C ILE A 177 -5.60 -26.35 26.37
N LYS A 178 -4.60 -25.63 25.84
CA LYS A 178 -3.22 -25.69 26.33
C LYS A 178 -3.00 -24.90 27.60
N SER A 179 -3.59 -23.71 27.62
CA SER A 179 -3.48 -22.80 28.76
C SER A 179 -4.78 -22.00 28.93
N MET A 180 -5.10 -21.69 30.18
CA MET A 180 -6.27 -20.91 30.57
C MET A 180 -5.91 -19.95 31.72
N PHE A 181 -6.22 -18.68 31.55
CA PHE A 181 -5.86 -17.62 32.50
C PHE A 181 -7.06 -16.73 32.83
N ASP A 182 -7.34 -16.52 34.13
CA ASP A 182 -8.28 -15.51 34.56
C ASP A 182 -7.53 -14.17 34.71
N THR A 183 -7.88 -13.20 33.90
CA THR A 183 -7.15 -11.94 33.81
C THR A 183 -7.53 -10.95 34.91
N GLY A 184 -6.73 -10.90 35.99
CA GLY A 184 -6.43 -9.68 36.73
C GLY A 184 -5.29 -8.92 36.04
N ILE A 185 -5.06 -7.71 36.40
CA ILE A 185 -4.27 -6.65 35.72
C ILE A 185 -2.88 -7.05 35.13
N THR A 186 -2.32 -8.21 35.47
CA THR A 186 -0.91 -8.60 35.19
C THR A 186 -0.69 -9.74 34.18
N ILE A 187 -1.71 -10.49 33.78
CA ILE A 187 -1.55 -11.74 33.02
C ILE A 187 -1.46 -11.54 31.48
N ARG A 188 -1.78 -10.36 30.99
CA ARG A 188 -1.63 -10.00 29.57
C ARG A 188 -0.20 -10.20 29.06
N ASP A 189 0.77 -10.01 29.94
CA ASP A 189 2.19 -10.07 29.60
C ASP A 189 2.70 -11.51 29.44
N GLU A 190 2.20 -12.49 30.20
CA GLU A 190 2.61 -13.89 30.13
C GLU A 190 2.15 -14.56 28.83
N LEU A 191 0.90 -14.33 28.39
CA LEU A 191 0.41 -14.88 27.13
C LEU A 191 1.14 -14.29 25.93
N LEU A 192 1.35 -12.96 25.95
CA LEU A 192 2.07 -12.29 24.90
C LEU A 192 3.54 -12.76 24.85
N GLN A 193 4.16 -13.03 26.01
CA GLN A 193 5.49 -13.64 26.10
C GLN A 193 5.51 -15.06 25.54
N GLU A 194 4.51 -15.88 25.86
CA GLU A 194 4.42 -17.26 25.34
C GLU A 194 4.22 -17.26 23.82
N VAL A 195 3.34 -16.39 23.32
CA VAL A 195 3.09 -16.23 21.88
C VAL A 195 4.31 -15.69 21.12
N LEU A 196 5.04 -14.75 21.69
CA LEU A 196 6.26 -14.18 21.09
C LEU A 196 7.47 -15.06 21.28
N GLY A 197 7.48 -15.94 22.30
CA GLY A 197 8.55 -16.88 22.60
C GLY A 197 8.61 -18.12 21.70
N HIS A 198 7.47 -18.57 21.20
CA HIS A 198 7.36 -19.72 20.29
C HIS A 198 7.14 -19.27 18.85
N ASN A 199 8.22 -19.17 18.09
CA ASN A 199 8.25 -18.99 16.62
C ASN A 199 7.25 -17.95 16.06
N ALA A 200 7.74 -16.79 15.73
CA ALA A 200 7.02 -15.68 15.09
C ALA A 200 6.25 -16.03 13.78
N SER A 201 6.36 -17.27 13.31
CA SER A 201 5.68 -17.74 12.09
C SER A 201 4.32 -18.38 12.32
N SER A 202 3.95 -18.66 13.56
CA SER A 202 2.65 -19.26 13.85
C SER A 202 1.61 -18.20 14.20
N GLN A 203 1.23 -17.39 13.16
CA GLN A 203 -0.19 -17.14 12.95
C GLN A 203 -0.88 -16.04 13.75
N MET A 204 -1.40 -15.13 12.98
CA MET A 204 -2.36 -14.07 13.25
C MET A 204 -3.49 -14.41 14.24
N LYS A 205 -3.81 -15.68 14.49
CA LYS A 205 -4.78 -16.09 15.52
C LYS A 205 -4.39 -15.57 16.90
N SER A 206 -3.08 -15.57 17.20
CA SER A 206 -2.56 -15.01 18.44
C SER A 206 -2.59 -13.48 18.47
N ILE A 207 -2.48 -12.83 17.31
CA ILE A 207 -2.46 -11.36 17.22
C ILE A 207 -3.81 -10.77 17.63
N VAL A 208 -4.92 -11.37 17.18
CA VAL A 208 -6.26 -10.91 17.59
C VAL A 208 -6.50 -11.13 19.09
N ALA A 209 -5.98 -12.23 19.64
CA ALA A 209 -6.09 -12.51 21.09
C ALA A 209 -5.27 -11.53 21.96
N THR A 210 -4.25 -10.90 21.38
CA THR A 210 -3.30 -10.03 22.09
C THR A 210 -3.45 -8.55 21.79
N ILE A 211 -4.55 -8.13 21.12
CA ILE A 211 -4.85 -6.71 20.88
C ILE A 211 -4.87 -5.96 22.20
N GLN A 212 -4.02 -4.94 22.29
CA GLN A 212 -3.99 -4.05 23.46
C GLN A 212 -5.06 -2.96 23.35
N LYS A 213 -5.40 -2.35 24.48
CA LYS A 213 -6.42 -1.30 24.56
C LYS A 213 -6.14 -0.15 23.59
N GLU A 214 -4.89 0.30 23.52
CA GLU A 214 -4.45 1.38 22.64
C GLU A 214 -4.61 0.99 21.16
N GLN A 215 -4.30 -0.26 20.81
CA GLN A 215 -4.52 -0.78 19.46
C GLN A 215 -6.01 -0.90 19.14
N ASN A 216 -6.85 -1.34 20.10
CA ASN A 216 -8.30 -1.41 19.91
C ASN A 216 -8.91 -0.03 19.64
N GLN A 217 -8.40 1.02 20.29
CA GLN A 217 -8.79 2.39 20.00
C GLN A 217 -8.49 2.79 18.55
N ILE A 218 -7.32 2.39 18.01
CA ILE A 218 -6.97 2.64 16.62
C ILE A 218 -7.91 1.86 15.67
N ILE A 219 -8.14 0.58 15.97
CA ILE A 219 -8.95 -0.31 15.13
C ILE A 219 -10.38 0.23 14.98
N ARG A 220 -10.99 0.70 16.05
CA ARG A 220 -12.38 1.12 16.09
C ARG A 220 -12.61 2.64 15.93
N ASN A 221 -11.56 3.43 15.70
CA ASN A 221 -11.68 4.87 15.52
C ASN A 221 -12.33 5.21 14.18
N GLU A 222 -13.47 5.86 14.19
CA GLU A 222 -14.17 6.33 13.00
C GLU A 222 -14.54 7.83 13.07
N LYS A 223 -13.99 8.56 14.05
CA LYS A 223 -14.39 9.95 14.31
C LYS A 223 -13.83 10.93 13.28
N ASN A 224 -12.54 10.85 12.99
CA ASN A 224 -11.82 11.87 12.24
C ASN A 224 -11.56 11.46 10.78
N LYS A 225 -11.35 12.45 9.91
CA LYS A 225 -10.99 12.23 8.51
C LYS A 225 -9.57 11.67 8.38
N VAL A 226 -8.68 12.08 9.27
CA VAL A 226 -7.29 11.62 9.33
C VAL A 226 -7.00 11.05 10.72
N LEU A 227 -6.57 9.81 10.77
CA LEU A 227 -6.06 9.17 11.98
C LEU A 227 -4.55 9.02 11.85
N ILE A 228 -3.82 9.67 12.74
CA ILE A 228 -2.36 9.59 12.83
C ILE A 228 -2.00 8.60 13.95
N VAL A 229 -1.27 7.56 13.63
CA VAL A 229 -0.78 6.57 14.58
C VAL A 229 0.73 6.69 14.66
N GLN A 230 1.19 7.38 15.67
CA GLN A 230 2.61 7.44 16.01
C GLN A 230 2.94 6.28 16.93
N GLY A 231 3.89 5.45 16.57
CA GLY A 231 4.26 4.32 17.41
C GLY A 231 5.73 3.95 17.25
N VAL A 232 6.32 3.50 18.36
CA VAL A 232 7.70 3.05 18.37
C VAL A 232 7.90 1.77 17.54
N ALA A 233 9.13 1.45 17.20
CA ALA A 233 9.47 0.18 16.56
C ALA A 233 8.90 -0.99 17.37
N GLY A 234 8.25 -1.95 16.71
CA GLY A 234 7.68 -3.12 17.37
C GLY A 234 6.40 -2.89 18.19
N SER A 235 5.75 -1.73 18.11
CA SER A 235 4.49 -1.46 18.83
C SER A 235 3.23 -2.06 18.18
N GLY A 236 3.37 -2.73 17.02
CA GLY A 236 2.27 -3.37 16.33
C GLY A 236 1.40 -2.43 15.47
N LYS A 237 1.93 -1.26 15.05
CA LYS A 237 1.23 -0.29 14.17
C LYS A 237 0.60 -0.94 12.94
N THR A 238 1.39 -1.66 12.18
CA THR A 238 0.95 -2.30 10.93
C THR A 238 -0.11 -3.37 11.20
N SER A 239 0.06 -4.17 12.26
CA SER A 239 -0.94 -5.16 12.67
C SER A 239 -2.26 -4.50 13.04
N ALA A 240 -2.23 -3.41 13.81
CA ALA A 240 -3.41 -2.63 14.17
C ALA A 240 -4.09 -2.01 12.92
N ALA A 241 -3.31 -1.58 11.92
CA ALA A 241 -3.86 -1.09 10.66
C ALA A 241 -4.59 -2.16 9.86
N LEU A 242 -4.01 -3.37 9.75
CA LEU A 242 -4.64 -4.49 9.05
C LEU A 242 -5.90 -4.99 9.77
N GLN A 243 -5.85 -5.04 11.10
CA GLN A 243 -7.02 -5.32 11.92
C GLN A 243 -8.11 -4.25 11.78
N ARG A 244 -7.70 -2.97 11.66
CA ARG A 244 -8.63 -1.87 11.34
C ARG A 244 -9.28 -2.05 9.98
N VAL A 245 -8.52 -2.45 8.95
CA VAL A 245 -9.09 -2.80 7.63
C VAL A 245 -10.15 -3.88 7.79
N ALA A 246 -9.84 -4.98 8.47
CA ALA A 246 -10.76 -6.08 8.71
C ALA A 246 -12.00 -5.63 9.52
N TYR A 247 -11.82 -4.78 10.52
CA TYR A 247 -12.92 -4.20 11.29
C TYR A 247 -13.84 -3.34 10.43
N LEU A 248 -13.29 -2.43 9.62
CA LEU A 248 -14.06 -1.53 8.77
C LEU A 248 -14.84 -2.29 7.69
N LEU A 249 -14.24 -3.31 7.07
CA LEU A 249 -14.92 -4.19 6.10
C LEU A 249 -16.07 -4.96 6.76
N TYR A 250 -15.86 -5.49 7.95
CA TYR A 250 -16.90 -6.18 8.70
C TYR A 250 -18.04 -5.24 9.12
N HIS A 251 -17.70 -4.07 9.67
CA HIS A 251 -18.67 -3.10 10.20
C HIS A 251 -19.51 -2.47 9.09
N HIS A 252 -18.90 -2.15 7.96
CA HIS A 252 -19.56 -1.51 6.82
C HIS A 252 -19.79 -2.46 5.63
N ARG A 253 -19.89 -3.77 5.86
CA ARG A 253 -20.00 -4.82 4.82
C ARG A 253 -21.12 -4.63 3.78
N LYS A 254 -22.11 -3.78 4.05
CA LYS A 254 -23.17 -3.43 3.10
C LYS A 254 -22.76 -2.31 2.13
N GLN A 255 -21.72 -1.55 2.42
CA GLN A 255 -21.33 -0.33 1.70
C GLN A 255 -19.86 -0.31 1.27
N LEU A 256 -19.01 -1.11 1.92
CA LEU A 256 -17.58 -1.17 1.67
C LEU A 256 -17.16 -2.57 1.21
N SER A 257 -16.25 -2.58 0.26
CA SER A 257 -15.51 -3.77 -0.18
C SER A 257 -14.00 -3.48 -0.11
N ALA A 258 -13.18 -4.51 -0.24
CA ALA A 258 -11.72 -4.38 -0.30
C ALA A 258 -11.26 -3.44 -1.44
N GLU A 259 -12.05 -3.29 -2.52
CA GLU A 259 -11.76 -2.38 -3.63
C GLU A 259 -11.85 -0.89 -3.24
N ASN A 260 -12.57 -0.56 -2.16
CA ASN A 260 -12.69 0.80 -1.63
C ASN A 260 -11.54 1.18 -0.70
N MET A 261 -10.60 0.27 -0.47
CA MET A 261 -9.45 0.46 0.40
C MET A 261 -8.15 0.36 -0.36
N MET A 262 -7.16 1.17 0.03
CA MET A 262 -5.84 1.17 -0.57
C MET A 262 -4.77 1.32 0.51
N LEU A 263 -3.70 0.55 0.40
CA LEU A 263 -2.51 0.65 1.25
C LEU A 263 -1.32 1.12 0.42
N PHE A 264 -0.72 2.21 0.85
CA PHE A 264 0.63 2.58 0.45
C PHE A 264 1.64 1.98 1.43
N SER A 265 2.46 1.09 0.93
CA SER A 265 3.48 0.35 1.70
C SER A 265 4.87 0.91 1.48
N PRO A 266 5.82 0.67 2.41
CA PRO A 266 7.18 1.20 2.29
C PRO A 266 7.98 0.57 1.15
N ASN A 267 7.76 -0.70 0.83
CA ASN A 267 8.47 -1.41 -0.21
C ASN A 267 7.64 -2.60 -0.77
N PRO A 268 7.98 -3.13 -1.96
CA PRO A 268 7.24 -4.23 -2.57
C PRO A 268 7.29 -5.56 -1.78
N LEU A 269 8.38 -5.81 -1.03
CA LEU A 269 8.53 -7.02 -0.20
C LEU A 269 7.47 -7.07 0.91
N PHE A 270 7.13 -5.92 1.46
CA PHE A 270 6.10 -5.79 2.47
C PHE A 270 4.70 -6.14 1.93
N ASN A 271 4.42 -5.88 0.67
CA ASN A 271 3.15 -6.23 0.04
C ASN A 271 2.88 -7.75 0.07
N SER A 272 3.91 -8.57 -0.09
CA SER A 272 3.76 -10.03 -0.02
C SER A 272 3.36 -10.51 1.37
N TYR A 273 3.87 -9.87 2.42
CA TYR A 273 3.48 -10.13 3.81
C TYR A 273 2.02 -9.75 4.06
N VAL A 274 1.62 -8.53 3.71
CA VAL A 274 0.25 -8.03 3.93
C VAL A 274 -0.79 -8.87 3.18
N SER A 275 -0.45 -9.38 1.99
CA SER A 275 -1.35 -10.19 1.18
C SER A 275 -1.75 -11.53 1.83
N THR A 276 -0.98 -12.00 2.80
CA THR A 276 -1.31 -13.23 3.56
C THR A 276 -2.17 -12.94 4.79
N VAL A 277 -2.10 -11.73 5.33
CA VAL A 277 -2.68 -11.36 6.63
C VAL A 277 -4.19 -11.15 6.56
N LEU A 278 -4.70 -10.37 5.60
CA LEU A 278 -6.14 -10.09 5.49
C LEU A 278 -6.97 -11.36 5.25
N PRO A 279 -6.57 -12.31 4.38
CA PRO A 279 -7.26 -13.59 4.27
C PRO A 279 -7.29 -14.43 5.55
N GLU A 280 -6.27 -14.30 6.42
CA GLU A 280 -6.28 -14.94 7.74
C GLU A 280 -7.30 -14.32 8.69
N LEU A 281 -7.55 -13.01 8.56
CA LEU A 281 -8.59 -12.28 9.30
C LEU A 281 -10.00 -12.48 8.71
N GLY A 282 -10.13 -13.23 7.60
CA GLY A 282 -11.40 -13.55 6.96
C GLY A 282 -11.87 -12.53 5.93
N GLU A 283 -10.99 -11.65 5.47
CA GLU A 283 -11.32 -10.59 4.52
C GLU A 283 -10.55 -10.73 3.20
N ASP A 284 -11.09 -10.15 2.14
CA ASP A 284 -10.42 -10.07 0.84
C ASP A 284 -9.25 -9.08 0.89
N ASN A 285 -8.24 -9.31 0.05
CA ASN A 285 -7.09 -8.42 -0.05
C ASN A 285 -7.48 -7.07 -0.68
N MET A 286 -7.04 -5.99 -0.04
CA MET A 286 -7.15 -4.63 -0.57
C MET A 286 -6.07 -4.32 -1.60
N LYS A 287 -6.24 -3.23 -2.35
CA LYS A 287 -5.21 -2.72 -3.27
C LYS A 287 -3.99 -2.25 -2.50
N GLN A 288 -2.82 -2.71 -2.94
CA GLN A 288 -1.53 -2.38 -2.34
C GLN A 288 -0.58 -1.84 -3.40
N THR A 289 0.18 -0.81 -3.05
CA THR A 289 1.19 -0.21 -3.93
C THR A 289 2.22 0.54 -3.11
N THR A 290 3.40 0.80 -3.68
CA THR A 290 4.31 1.81 -3.16
C THR A 290 4.06 3.14 -3.86
N PHE A 291 4.52 4.27 -3.28
CA PHE A 291 4.41 5.56 -3.97
C PHE A 291 5.18 5.58 -5.29
N GLN A 292 6.35 4.93 -5.34
CA GLN A 292 7.15 4.77 -6.56
C GLN A 292 6.35 4.03 -7.65
N GLN A 293 5.82 2.83 -7.34
CA GLN A 293 5.02 2.06 -8.30
C GLN A 293 3.79 2.83 -8.80
N TYR A 294 3.13 3.58 -7.92
CA TYR A 294 2.01 4.44 -8.30
C TYR A 294 2.46 5.53 -9.28
N ALA A 295 3.56 6.20 -8.98
CA ALA A 295 4.14 7.25 -9.81
C ALA A 295 4.61 6.73 -11.17
N ASP A 296 5.31 5.59 -11.19
CA ASP A 296 5.77 4.94 -12.42
C ASP A 296 4.59 4.55 -13.33
N GLY A 297 3.53 4.01 -12.75
CA GLY A 297 2.29 3.73 -13.49
C GLY A 297 1.63 4.97 -14.10
N ARG A 298 1.81 6.15 -13.47
CA ARG A 298 1.32 7.44 -13.97
C ARG A 298 2.21 8.07 -15.03
N LEU A 299 3.52 7.94 -14.90
CA LEU A 299 4.52 8.47 -15.83
C LEU A 299 4.68 7.56 -17.06
N GLY A 300 4.48 6.26 -16.92
CA GLY A 300 4.74 5.28 -17.97
C GLY A 300 6.22 5.31 -18.38
N ASN A 301 6.49 5.33 -19.69
CA ASN A 301 7.84 5.37 -20.24
C ASN A 301 8.30 6.79 -20.60
N GLU A 302 7.73 7.82 -19.96
CA GLU A 302 8.06 9.22 -20.27
C GLU A 302 9.45 9.60 -19.76
N PHE A 303 9.87 9.04 -18.62
CA PHE A 303 11.16 9.32 -17.98
C PHE A 303 11.82 8.05 -17.43
N GLU A 304 13.13 8.10 -17.32
CA GLU A 304 13.89 7.27 -16.38
C GLU A 304 13.78 7.93 -15.00
N VAL A 305 12.97 7.33 -14.12
CA VAL A 305 12.68 7.88 -12.79
C VAL A 305 13.72 7.36 -11.79
N GLU A 306 14.31 8.28 -11.02
CA GLU A 306 15.21 7.91 -9.93
C GLU A 306 14.43 7.19 -8.83
N ASP A 307 14.93 6.03 -8.40
CA ASP A 307 14.40 5.28 -7.28
C ASP A 307 14.85 5.93 -5.95
N LEU A 308 13.97 5.91 -4.94
CA LEU A 308 14.26 6.44 -3.62
C LEU A 308 15.48 5.77 -2.96
N PHE A 309 15.71 4.48 -3.24
CA PHE A 309 16.87 3.75 -2.73
C PHE A 309 18.18 4.20 -3.40
N VAL A 310 18.14 4.60 -4.68
CA VAL A 310 19.29 5.20 -5.37
C VAL A 310 19.62 6.56 -4.77
N GLN A 311 18.61 7.36 -4.44
CA GLN A 311 18.80 8.66 -3.82
C GLN A 311 19.47 8.56 -2.44
N ILE A 312 18.98 7.63 -1.57
CA ILE A 312 19.58 7.45 -0.24
C ILE A 312 21.01 6.91 -0.36
N GLU A 313 21.27 5.95 -1.24
CA GLU A 313 22.60 5.40 -1.47
C GLU A 313 23.58 6.49 -1.91
N TYR A 314 23.18 7.38 -2.84
CA TYR A 314 23.97 8.52 -3.24
C TYR A 314 24.34 9.40 -2.04
N LEU A 315 23.38 9.75 -1.18
CA LEU A 315 23.62 10.59 0.00
C LEU A 315 24.49 9.91 1.06
N LEU A 316 24.48 8.59 1.16
CA LEU A 316 25.32 7.83 2.08
C LEU A 316 26.75 7.66 1.58
N THR A 317 26.97 7.67 0.27
CA THR A 317 28.28 7.43 -0.36
C THR A 317 28.98 8.70 -0.81
N GLU A 318 28.27 9.85 -0.93
CA GLU A 318 28.86 11.12 -1.34
C GLU A 318 29.82 11.63 -0.27
N LYS A 319 31.08 11.83 -0.67
CA LYS A 319 32.19 12.25 0.23
C LYS A 319 32.33 13.76 0.35
N ASP A 320 31.89 14.51 -0.68
CA ASP A 320 31.95 15.97 -0.61
C ASP A 320 30.79 16.54 0.20
N ALA A 321 31.09 17.03 1.39
CA ALA A 321 30.10 17.56 2.32
C ALA A 321 29.28 18.74 1.75
N ALA A 322 29.86 19.56 0.86
CA ALA A 322 29.18 20.69 0.25
C ALA A 322 28.14 20.21 -0.77
N THR A 323 28.51 19.29 -1.64
CA THR A 323 27.62 18.63 -2.63
C THR A 323 26.50 17.88 -1.94
N LYS A 324 26.83 17.09 -0.91
CA LYS A 324 25.82 16.38 -0.08
C LYS A 324 24.81 17.35 0.53
N LYS A 325 25.29 18.42 1.16
CA LYS A 325 24.44 19.45 1.79
C LYS A 325 23.51 20.12 0.77
N GLN A 326 24.05 20.52 -0.39
CA GLN A 326 23.29 21.16 -1.45
C GLN A 326 22.19 20.22 -1.97
N LYS A 327 22.50 18.94 -2.22
CA LYS A 327 21.50 17.95 -2.67
C LYS A 327 20.42 17.73 -1.63
N MET A 328 20.78 17.65 -0.34
CA MET A 328 19.79 17.53 0.74
C MET A 328 18.87 18.76 0.82
N GLN A 329 19.41 19.98 0.62
CA GLN A 329 18.60 21.21 0.59
C GLN A 329 17.63 21.21 -0.60
N GLU A 330 18.09 20.81 -1.80
CA GLU A 330 17.25 20.64 -2.98
C GLU A 330 16.06 19.69 -2.70
N ILE A 331 16.36 18.50 -2.18
CA ILE A 331 15.35 17.48 -1.85
C ILE A 331 14.33 18.02 -0.85
N ARG A 332 14.79 18.62 0.24
CA ARG A 332 13.92 19.18 1.29
C ARG A 332 13.02 20.28 0.78
N TYR A 333 13.57 21.19 -0.01
CA TYR A 333 12.80 22.32 -0.53
C TYR A 333 11.72 21.85 -1.50
N LYS A 334 12.04 20.99 -2.48
CA LYS A 334 11.08 20.46 -3.44
C LYS A 334 9.99 19.59 -2.80
N ALA A 335 10.26 19.00 -1.65
CA ALA A 335 9.31 18.22 -0.85
C ALA A 335 8.40 19.07 0.04
N SER A 336 8.65 20.37 0.16
CA SER A 336 7.99 21.26 1.12
C SER A 336 6.62 21.81 0.64
N ARG A 337 5.81 22.28 1.60
CA ARG A 337 4.60 23.07 1.29
C ARG A 337 4.92 24.40 0.62
N GLU A 338 6.07 24.95 0.90
CA GLU A 338 6.52 26.22 0.31
C GLU A 338 6.73 26.06 -1.20
N PHE A 339 7.45 25.01 -1.60
CA PHE A 339 7.61 24.72 -3.03
C PHE A 339 6.26 24.46 -3.71
N LYS A 340 5.34 23.72 -3.05
CA LYS A 340 3.98 23.56 -3.57
C LYS A 340 3.28 24.89 -3.81
N LYS A 341 3.41 25.88 -2.88
CA LYS A 341 2.83 27.21 -3.08
C LYS A 341 3.42 27.93 -4.29
N GLN A 342 4.72 27.77 -4.54
CA GLN A 342 5.34 28.35 -5.74
C GLN A 342 4.85 27.66 -7.02
N VAL A 343 4.66 26.35 -6.97
CA VAL A 343 4.04 25.61 -8.09
C VAL A 343 2.60 26.07 -8.33
N ASP A 344 1.81 26.30 -7.28
CA ASP A 344 0.45 26.82 -7.39
C ASP A 344 0.43 28.21 -8.03
N ALA A 345 1.32 29.12 -7.58
CA ALA A 345 1.47 30.45 -8.17
C ALA A 345 1.87 30.40 -9.65
N TYR A 346 2.77 29.48 -10.01
CA TYR A 346 3.13 29.25 -11.40
C TYR A 346 1.95 28.75 -12.24
N ILE A 347 1.14 27.81 -11.72
CA ILE A 347 -0.06 27.33 -12.41
C ILE A 347 -1.07 28.46 -12.61
N GLU A 348 -1.19 29.37 -11.64
CA GLU A 348 -2.02 30.58 -11.77
C GLU A 348 -1.51 31.49 -12.90
N GLU A 349 -0.20 31.72 -13.00
CA GLU A 349 0.39 32.45 -14.14
C GLU A 349 0.04 31.77 -15.47
N LEU A 350 0.15 30.44 -15.56
CA LEU A 350 -0.18 29.67 -16.75
C LEU A 350 -1.65 29.82 -17.18
N SER A 351 -2.53 30.19 -16.27
CA SER A 351 -3.94 30.45 -16.61
C SER A 351 -4.11 31.64 -17.58
N THR A 352 -3.16 32.58 -17.60
CA THR A 352 -3.22 33.83 -18.37
C THR A 352 -2.14 33.94 -19.44
N LYS A 353 -1.00 33.23 -19.29
CA LYS A 353 0.13 33.35 -20.24
C LYS A 353 1.00 32.08 -20.22
N ASP A 354 1.79 31.91 -21.27
CA ASP A 354 2.97 31.02 -21.34
C ASP A 354 2.74 29.51 -21.25
N ILE A 355 1.52 29.01 -21.45
CA ILE A 355 1.30 27.57 -21.66
C ILE A 355 2.02 27.11 -22.94
N ILE A 356 2.62 25.92 -22.90
CA ILE A 356 3.40 25.40 -24.01
C ILE A 356 2.68 24.21 -24.66
N PHE A 357 2.45 24.34 -25.96
CA PHE A 357 1.86 23.31 -26.80
C PHE A 357 2.89 22.71 -27.78
N LYS A 358 2.62 21.50 -28.25
CA LYS A 358 3.31 20.83 -29.35
C LYS A 358 2.51 21.01 -30.63
N ASN A 359 3.21 21.09 -31.77
CA ASN A 359 2.54 21.03 -33.07
C ASN A 359 1.88 19.66 -33.28
N ILE A 360 0.67 19.64 -33.78
CA ILE A 360 0.01 18.41 -34.24
C ILE A 360 0.41 18.21 -35.68
N LYS A 361 1.00 17.05 -35.99
CA LYS A 361 1.54 16.69 -37.31
C LYS A 361 0.79 15.52 -37.89
N PHE A 362 0.58 15.56 -39.21
CA PHE A 362 0.10 14.43 -40.01
C PHE A 362 1.03 14.20 -41.19
N ARG A 363 1.55 12.98 -41.38
CA ARG A 363 2.51 12.63 -42.44
C ARG A 363 3.72 13.56 -42.51
N GLY A 364 4.23 14.05 -41.37
CA GLY A 364 5.36 14.98 -41.28
C GLY A 364 4.99 16.47 -41.36
N GLU A 365 3.83 16.81 -41.89
CA GLU A 365 3.35 18.20 -42.03
C GLU A 365 2.62 18.69 -40.75
N ILE A 366 2.79 19.95 -40.43
CA ILE A 366 2.10 20.60 -39.31
C ILE A 366 0.66 20.94 -39.76
N VAL A 367 -0.31 20.15 -39.21
CA VAL A 367 -1.74 20.35 -39.51
C VAL A 367 -2.39 21.33 -38.53
N LEU A 368 -1.85 21.44 -37.32
CA LEU A 368 -2.26 22.43 -36.33
C LEU A 368 -1.05 22.89 -35.54
N SER A 369 -0.67 24.14 -35.66
CA SER A 369 0.53 24.69 -35.02
C SER A 369 0.27 24.97 -33.53
N ALA A 370 1.34 24.84 -32.72
CA ALA A 370 1.34 25.20 -31.29
C ALA A 370 0.84 26.64 -31.04
N ARG A 371 1.23 27.56 -31.92
CA ARG A 371 0.79 28.96 -31.84
C ARG A 371 -0.72 29.10 -32.00
N ARG A 372 -1.34 28.34 -32.88
CA ARG A 372 -2.79 28.38 -33.11
C ARG A 372 -3.55 27.76 -31.93
N LEU A 373 -3.02 26.66 -31.34
CA LEU A 373 -3.54 26.07 -30.11
C LEU A 373 -3.48 27.08 -28.96
N LEU A 374 -2.34 27.78 -28.82
CA LEU A 374 -2.12 28.80 -27.80
C LEU A 374 -3.10 29.95 -27.92
N SER A 375 -3.26 30.50 -29.16
CA SER A 375 -4.20 31.59 -29.40
C SER A 375 -5.63 31.18 -29.05
N TYR A 376 -6.06 29.99 -29.41
CA TYR A 376 -7.39 29.50 -29.08
C TYR A 376 -7.57 29.29 -27.56
N PHE A 377 -6.59 28.71 -26.89
CA PHE A 377 -6.64 28.52 -25.43
C PHE A 377 -6.84 29.82 -24.66
N TYR A 378 -6.08 30.87 -25.01
CA TYR A 378 -6.21 32.21 -24.36
C TYR A 378 -7.36 33.07 -24.89
N SER A 379 -8.04 32.63 -25.93
CA SER A 379 -9.31 33.26 -26.35
C SER A 379 -10.51 32.78 -25.53
N LEU A 380 -10.35 31.71 -24.76
CA LEU A 380 -11.38 31.18 -23.87
C LEU A 380 -11.45 32.00 -22.58
N ASP A 381 -12.62 32.02 -21.95
CA ASP A 381 -12.84 32.73 -20.69
C ASP A 381 -11.89 32.25 -19.60
N THR A 382 -11.19 33.17 -18.95
CA THR A 382 -10.27 32.87 -17.83
C THR A 382 -10.97 32.35 -16.57
N GLY A 383 -12.26 32.55 -16.41
CA GLY A 383 -13.08 31.96 -15.36
C GLY A 383 -13.22 30.42 -15.48
N ILE A 384 -12.93 29.88 -16.67
CA ILE A 384 -12.91 28.43 -16.89
C ILE A 384 -11.55 27.89 -16.44
N SER A 385 -11.55 26.82 -15.65
CA SER A 385 -10.31 26.18 -15.18
C SER A 385 -9.42 25.69 -16.34
N ILE A 386 -8.11 25.64 -16.14
CA ILE A 386 -7.15 25.17 -17.15
C ILE A 386 -7.56 23.81 -17.74
N PRO A 387 -7.87 22.77 -16.95
CA PRO A 387 -8.27 21.48 -17.51
C PRO A 387 -9.49 21.54 -18.42
N ASN A 388 -10.50 22.30 -18.02
CA ASN A 388 -11.71 22.45 -18.83
C ASN A 388 -11.42 23.20 -20.13
N ARG A 389 -10.59 24.25 -20.08
CA ARG A 389 -10.11 24.93 -21.31
C ARG A 389 -9.34 23.97 -22.22
N MET A 390 -8.51 23.06 -21.66
CA MET A 390 -7.78 22.03 -22.43
C MET A 390 -8.72 21.07 -23.14
N GLN A 391 -9.83 20.67 -22.50
CA GLN A 391 -10.85 19.84 -23.16
C GLN A 391 -11.53 20.59 -24.32
N LEU A 392 -11.86 21.85 -24.13
CA LEU A 392 -12.42 22.71 -25.22
C LEU A 392 -11.43 22.85 -26.39
N VAL A 393 -10.12 23.01 -26.10
CA VAL A 393 -9.06 23.02 -27.14
C VAL A 393 -9.02 21.69 -27.88
N ALA A 394 -9.09 20.55 -27.15
CA ALA A 394 -9.11 19.23 -27.76
C ALA A 394 -10.33 19.00 -28.66
N GLU A 395 -11.52 19.41 -28.21
CA GLU A 395 -12.75 19.33 -29.01
C GLU A 395 -12.66 20.20 -30.29
N TRP A 396 -12.17 21.44 -30.16
CA TRP A 396 -11.92 22.31 -31.28
C TRP A 396 -10.90 21.73 -32.27
N ALA A 397 -9.78 21.21 -31.76
CA ALA A 397 -8.76 20.53 -32.57
C ALA A 397 -9.34 19.33 -33.31
N LEU A 398 -10.15 18.47 -32.64
CA LEU A 398 -10.83 17.35 -33.27
C LEU A 398 -11.78 17.76 -34.38
N LYS A 399 -12.52 18.88 -34.22
CA LYS A 399 -13.35 19.43 -35.29
C LYS A 399 -12.53 19.81 -36.52
N LEU A 400 -11.37 20.47 -36.33
CA LEU A 400 -10.46 20.82 -37.42
C LEU A 400 -9.86 19.58 -38.09
N ILE A 401 -9.44 18.59 -37.32
CA ILE A 401 -8.90 17.30 -37.86
C ILE A 401 -9.98 16.55 -38.64
N ASN A 402 -11.24 16.57 -38.23
CA ASN A 402 -12.35 15.98 -38.97
C ASN A 402 -12.63 16.71 -40.29
N GLN A 403 -12.41 18.02 -40.33
CA GLN A 403 -12.48 18.78 -41.59
C GLN A 403 -11.31 18.44 -42.51
N LEU A 404 -10.10 18.37 -41.95
CA LEU A 404 -8.91 17.95 -42.69
C LEU A 404 -9.06 16.53 -43.27
N GLU A 405 -9.62 15.60 -42.50
CA GLU A 405 -9.89 14.23 -42.96
C GLU A 405 -10.71 14.21 -44.27
N LYS A 406 -11.70 15.08 -44.41
CA LYS A 406 -12.49 15.18 -45.65
C LYS A 406 -11.67 15.71 -46.82
N LEU A 407 -10.74 16.62 -46.57
CA LEU A 407 -9.85 17.18 -47.60
C LEU A 407 -8.77 16.16 -48.02
N GLU A 408 -8.23 15.41 -47.08
CA GLU A 408 -7.18 14.42 -47.31
C GLU A 408 -7.67 13.28 -48.22
N ARG A 409 -8.97 12.92 -48.19
CA ARG A 409 -9.55 11.85 -49.03
C ARG A 409 -9.37 12.06 -50.52
N LYS A 410 -9.12 13.31 -50.96
CA LYS A 410 -8.94 13.70 -52.36
C LYS A 410 -7.48 13.74 -52.83
N LYS A 411 -6.54 13.43 -51.92
CA LYS A 411 -5.09 13.49 -52.22
C LYS A 411 -4.57 12.20 -52.84
N ASP A 412 -3.56 12.33 -53.71
CA ASP A 412 -2.99 11.22 -54.47
C ASP A 412 -2.47 10.07 -53.58
N TRP A 413 -1.87 10.39 -52.41
CA TRP A 413 -1.37 9.39 -51.48
C TRP A 413 -2.48 8.43 -50.99
N VAL A 414 -3.75 8.85 -50.97
CA VAL A 414 -4.86 8.00 -50.57
C VAL A 414 -5.15 6.97 -51.65
N GLN A 415 -5.05 7.34 -52.93
CA GLN A 415 -5.19 6.40 -54.04
C GLN A 415 -4.08 5.36 -54.03
N GLU A 416 -2.85 5.78 -53.73
CA GLU A 416 -1.71 4.85 -53.58
C GLU A 416 -1.95 3.85 -52.45
N GLU A 417 -2.42 4.30 -51.29
CA GLU A 417 -2.72 3.44 -50.13
C GLU A 417 -3.93 2.51 -50.40
N ILE A 418 -4.94 2.95 -51.14
CA ILE A 418 -6.06 2.09 -51.53
C ILE A 418 -5.57 0.89 -52.33
N GLN A 419 -4.62 1.10 -53.24
CA GLN A 419 -4.04 0.00 -54.04
C GLN A 419 -3.27 -1.03 -53.19
N LEU A 420 -2.85 -0.67 -51.99
CA LEU A 420 -2.12 -1.53 -51.06
C LEU A 420 -3.04 -2.22 -50.00
N LEU A 421 -4.36 -2.01 -50.10
CA LEU A 421 -5.32 -2.65 -49.19
C LEU A 421 -5.44 -4.17 -49.44
N GLU A 422 -5.73 -4.90 -48.41
CA GLU A 422 -5.96 -6.36 -48.48
C GLU A 422 -7.34 -6.67 -49.07
N LYS A 423 -7.52 -7.90 -49.53
CA LYS A 423 -8.77 -8.34 -50.16
C LYS A 423 -9.98 -8.20 -49.22
N GLU A 424 -9.75 -8.38 -47.93
CA GLU A 424 -10.76 -8.24 -46.88
C GLU A 424 -11.31 -6.82 -46.79
N ASP A 425 -10.52 -5.80 -46.97
CA ASP A 425 -10.93 -4.38 -46.93
C ASP A 425 -11.90 -4.07 -48.11
N TYR A 426 -11.65 -4.64 -49.30
CA TYR A 426 -12.52 -4.50 -50.47
C TYR A 426 -13.84 -5.26 -50.28
N VAL A 427 -13.81 -6.46 -49.68
CA VAL A 427 -15.01 -7.25 -49.39
C VAL A 427 -15.90 -6.50 -48.39
N GLU A 428 -15.31 -5.91 -47.35
CA GLU A 428 -16.02 -5.08 -46.35
C GLU A 428 -16.68 -3.87 -46.99
N ALA A 429 -15.95 -3.18 -47.88
CA ALA A 429 -16.48 -2.04 -48.62
C ALA A 429 -17.68 -2.43 -49.47
N TYR A 430 -17.57 -3.54 -50.19
CA TYR A 430 -18.66 -4.09 -51.04
C TYR A 430 -19.90 -4.46 -50.21
N GLN A 431 -19.71 -5.19 -49.10
CA GLN A 431 -20.82 -5.57 -48.20
C GLN A 431 -21.50 -4.34 -47.58
N HIS A 432 -20.74 -3.30 -47.26
CA HIS A 432 -21.29 -2.05 -46.70
C HIS A 432 -22.15 -1.31 -47.74
N LEU A 433 -21.74 -1.33 -49.01
CA LEU A 433 -22.48 -0.70 -50.10
C LEU A 433 -23.75 -1.46 -50.44
N GLN A 434 -23.73 -2.80 -50.42
CA GLN A 434 -24.93 -3.65 -50.66
C GLN A 434 -26.02 -3.41 -49.60
N LYS A 435 -25.69 -3.12 -48.36
CA LYS A 435 -26.66 -2.82 -47.29
C LYS A 435 -27.34 -1.45 -47.40
N LYS A 436 -26.89 -0.58 -48.29
CA LYS A 436 -27.52 0.72 -48.52
C LYS A 436 -28.56 0.65 -49.66
N GLU A 437 -29.76 1.17 -49.41
CA GLU A 437 -30.80 1.32 -50.40
C GLU A 437 -30.28 2.06 -51.66
N GLY A 438 -30.52 1.46 -52.84
CA GLY A 438 -30.15 2.04 -54.13
C GLY A 438 -28.86 1.46 -54.75
N TYR A 439 -28.33 0.36 -54.24
CA TYR A 439 -27.24 -0.38 -54.92
C TYR A 439 -27.76 -1.14 -56.10
N THR A 440 -27.20 -0.91 -57.30
CA THR A 440 -27.46 -1.68 -58.51
C THR A 440 -26.14 -2.07 -59.17
N GLU A 441 -25.92 -3.37 -59.44
CA GLU A 441 -24.64 -3.92 -59.93
C GLU A 441 -24.15 -3.35 -61.31
N SER A 442 -24.85 -2.43 -61.90
CA SER A 442 -24.59 -1.97 -63.27
C SER A 442 -24.36 -0.44 -63.41
N SER A 443 -24.20 0.30 -62.32
CA SER A 443 -24.00 1.75 -62.43
C SER A 443 -22.55 2.20 -62.24
N PHE A 444 -22.05 3.10 -63.12
CA PHE A 444 -20.72 3.76 -62.97
C PHE A 444 -20.57 4.46 -61.60
N ASP A 445 -21.68 4.87 -60.99
CA ASP A 445 -21.71 5.50 -59.67
C ASP A 445 -21.23 4.61 -58.54
N ASP A 446 -21.27 3.29 -58.68
CA ASP A 446 -20.89 2.35 -57.59
C ASP A 446 -19.38 2.26 -57.42
N PHE A 447 -18.60 2.41 -58.51
CA PHE A 447 -17.16 2.45 -58.45
C PHE A 447 -16.70 3.74 -57.68
N ASP A 448 -17.29 4.88 -57.98
CA ASP A 448 -16.98 6.14 -57.30
C ASP A 448 -17.38 6.07 -55.83
N ARG A 449 -18.48 5.40 -55.47
CA ARG A 449 -18.94 5.18 -54.09
C ARG A 449 -17.99 4.25 -53.34
N GLU A 450 -17.53 3.15 -53.97
CA GLU A 450 -16.55 2.25 -53.40
C GLU A 450 -15.21 2.96 -53.14
N GLN A 451 -14.73 3.70 -54.13
CA GLN A 451 -13.48 4.52 -53.98
C GLN A 451 -13.63 5.57 -52.86
N ALA A 452 -14.80 6.20 -52.75
CA ALA A 452 -15.05 7.17 -51.70
C ALA A 452 -15.11 6.52 -50.29
N TYR A 453 -15.67 5.28 -50.20
CA TYR A 453 -15.69 4.51 -48.96
C TYR A 453 -14.29 4.07 -48.54
N LEU A 454 -13.50 3.49 -49.47
CA LEU A 454 -12.12 3.06 -49.21
C LEU A 454 -11.23 4.26 -48.85
N ALA A 455 -11.36 5.38 -49.55
CA ALA A 455 -10.65 6.62 -49.22
C ALA A 455 -10.98 7.10 -47.80
N LYS A 456 -12.27 7.01 -47.39
CA LYS A 456 -12.69 7.34 -46.05
C LYS A 456 -12.08 6.40 -45.02
N ALA A 457 -12.07 5.08 -45.27
CA ALA A 457 -11.51 4.07 -44.37
C ALA A 457 -10.00 4.26 -44.17
N VAL A 458 -9.26 4.41 -45.28
CA VAL A 458 -7.82 4.63 -45.27
C VAL A 458 -7.43 5.85 -44.44
N VAL A 459 -8.06 7.01 -44.74
CA VAL A 459 -7.76 8.25 -44.02
C VAL A 459 -8.14 8.16 -42.55
N ALA A 460 -9.29 7.56 -42.24
CA ALA A 460 -9.73 7.35 -40.85
C ALA A 460 -8.75 6.46 -40.06
N LYS A 461 -8.26 5.36 -40.68
CA LYS A 461 -7.27 4.43 -40.10
C LYS A 461 -5.96 5.19 -39.77
N LYS A 462 -5.43 5.99 -40.71
CA LYS A 462 -4.19 6.78 -40.53
C LYS A 462 -4.38 7.93 -39.52
N MET A 463 -5.55 8.57 -39.45
CA MET A 463 -5.83 9.66 -38.51
C MET A 463 -6.25 9.20 -37.10
N LYS A 464 -6.56 7.92 -36.91
CA LYS A 464 -6.98 7.34 -35.63
C LYS A 464 -6.01 7.67 -34.50
N PHE A 465 -4.71 7.53 -34.72
CA PHE A 465 -3.67 7.81 -33.74
C PHE A 465 -3.62 9.29 -33.34
N ILE A 466 -3.78 10.20 -34.31
CA ILE A 466 -3.79 11.65 -34.04
C ILE A 466 -5.02 12.04 -33.23
N LYS A 467 -6.19 11.55 -33.63
CA LYS A 467 -7.44 11.81 -32.87
C LYS A 467 -7.34 11.26 -31.44
N GLN A 468 -6.76 10.08 -31.27
CA GLN A 468 -6.51 9.52 -29.94
C GLN A 468 -5.49 10.34 -29.14
N ALA A 469 -4.41 10.81 -29.77
CA ALA A 469 -3.43 11.67 -29.12
C ALA A 469 -4.04 13.01 -28.69
N ILE A 470 -4.94 13.58 -29.50
CA ILE A 470 -5.67 14.81 -29.14
C ILE A 470 -6.60 14.55 -27.95
N LYS A 471 -7.39 13.47 -27.97
CA LYS A 471 -8.25 13.07 -26.84
C LYS A 471 -7.48 12.83 -25.55
N GLN A 472 -6.25 12.36 -25.66
CA GLN A 472 -5.31 12.14 -24.54
C GLN A 472 -4.50 13.39 -24.18
N LEU A 473 -4.80 14.55 -24.76
CA LEU A 473 -4.12 15.83 -24.53
C LEU A 473 -2.61 15.82 -24.81
N LYS A 474 -2.09 14.89 -25.63
CA LYS A 474 -0.66 14.74 -25.94
C LYS A 474 -0.05 15.93 -26.70
N PHE A 475 -0.88 16.88 -27.13
CA PHE A 475 -0.46 18.16 -27.73
C PHE A 475 0.03 19.18 -26.69
N ILE A 476 -0.13 18.91 -25.37
CA ILE A 476 0.42 19.73 -24.30
C ILE A 476 1.87 19.31 -24.06
N ASP A 477 2.78 20.25 -23.86
CA ASP A 477 4.18 19.95 -23.55
C ASP A 477 4.46 20.10 -22.05
N ILE A 478 3.94 19.14 -21.24
CA ILE A 478 4.08 19.16 -19.78
C ILE A 478 5.57 19.19 -19.37
N ARG A 479 6.43 18.47 -20.10
CA ARG A 479 7.87 18.46 -19.82
C ARG A 479 8.49 19.85 -19.94
N ARG A 480 8.17 20.58 -21.00
CA ARG A 480 8.66 21.96 -21.17
C ARG A 480 8.04 22.92 -20.17
N ILE A 481 6.77 22.75 -19.85
CA ILE A 481 6.10 23.52 -18.80
C ILE A 481 6.79 23.30 -17.45
N TYR A 482 7.15 22.03 -17.11
CA TYR A 482 7.89 21.75 -15.89
C TYR A 482 9.27 22.42 -15.89
N MET A 483 10.03 22.35 -16.99
CA MET A 483 11.32 23.03 -17.10
C MET A 483 11.17 24.55 -16.96
N GLN A 484 10.14 25.15 -17.57
CA GLN A 484 9.85 26.58 -17.51
C GLN A 484 9.61 27.09 -16.09
N LEU A 485 9.06 26.25 -15.17
CA LEU A 485 8.93 26.58 -13.75
C LEU A 485 10.27 27.05 -13.16
N PHE A 486 11.36 26.35 -13.48
CA PHE A 486 12.68 26.64 -12.95
C PHE A 486 13.33 27.90 -13.55
N GLU A 487 12.82 28.38 -14.67
CA GLU A 487 13.22 29.65 -15.31
C GLU A 487 12.52 30.87 -14.67
N ARG A 488 11.49 30.66 -13.82
CA ARG A 488 10.74 31.71 -13.13
C ARG A 488 11.45 32.16 -11.86
N SER A 489 12.62 32.76 -11.99
CA SER A 489 13.45 33.20 -10.86
C SER A 489 12.72 34.07 -9.83
N HIS A 490 11.72 34.85 -10.26
CA HIS A 490 10.92 35.70 -9.36
C HIS A 490 10.12 34.91 -8.31
N LEU A 491 9.79 33.64 -8.56
CA LEU A 491 9.11 32.77 -7.61
C LEU A 491 10.06 32.25 -6.54
N PHE A 492 11.38 32.28 -6.76
CA PHE A 492 12.39 31.60 -5.96
C PHE A 492 13.49 32.52 -5.41
N LEU A 493 13.25 33.84 -5.39
CA LEU A 493 14.24 34.87 -4.95
C LEU A 493 14.75 34.65 -3.52
N HIS A 494 14.00 33.96 -2.68
CA HIS A 494 14.34 33.69 -1.29
C HIS A 494 15.08 32.36 -1.07
N VAL A 495 15.34 31.58 -2.14
CA VAL A 495 15.95 30.26 -2.07
C VAL A 495 17.43 30.36 -2.42
N GLU A 496 18.28 30.13 -1.43
CA GLU A 496 19.74 30.12 -1.61
C GLU A 496 20.17 28.96 -2.52
N GLY A 497 21.04 29.21 -3.49
CA GLY A 497 21.54 28.20 -4.43
C GLY A 497 20.49 27.75 -5.47
N TRP A 498 19.38 28.48 -5.65
CA TRP A 498 18.33 28.10 -6.59
C TRP A 498 18.82 27.99 -8.04
N GLU A 499 19.71 28.88 -8.49
CA GLU A 499 20.18 28.86 -9.89
C GLU A 499 20.84 27.55 -10.28
N ASP A 500 21.66 26.96 -9.40
CA ASP A 500 22.30 25.68 -9.63
C ASP A 500 21.27 24.54 -9.60
N THR A 501 20.36 24.57 -8.63
CA THR A 501 19.25 23.61 -8.53
C THR A 501 18.40 23.62 -9.79
N ALA A 502 18.02 24.82 -10.26
CA ALA A 502 17.20 25.00 -11.47
C ALA A 502 17.93 24.47 -12.70
N LYS A 503 19.19 24.83 -12.91
CA LYS A 503 20.01 24.37 -14.04
C LYS A 503 20.15 22.85 -14.07
N ASN A 504 20.48 22.25 -12.92
CA ASN A 504 20.65 20.80 -12.81
C ASN A 504 19.33 20.06 -13.06
N THR A 505 18.20 20.57 -12.55
CA THR A 505 16.87 19.97 -12.79
C THR A 505 16.50 20.04 -14.26
N VAL A 506 16.62 21.22 -14.89
CA VAL A 506 16.34 21.38 -16.31
C VAL A 506 17.19 20.43 -17.14
N GLN A 507 18.48 20.30 -16.85
CA GLN A 507 19.37 19.39 -17.57
C GLN A 507 18.96 17.91 -17.43
N ARG A 508 18.59 17.47 -16.22
CA ARG A 508 18.07 16.10 -15.99
C ARG A 508 16.81 15.84 -16.79
N VAL A 509 15.84 16.75 -16.72
CA VAL A 509 14.55 16.64 -17.43
C VAL A 509 14.75 16.67 -18.97
N MET A 510 15.69 17.47 -19.47
CA MET A 510 16.06 17.45 -20.90
C MET A 510 16.57 16.09 -21.35
N ASN A 511 17.33 15.40 -20.48
CA ASN A 511 17.88 14.06 -20.73
C ASN A 511 16.89 12.93 -20.42
N MET A 512 15.59 13.24 -20.27
CA MET A 512 14.52 12.28 -19.94
C MET A 512 14.74 11.56 -18.59
N LYS A 513 15.43 12.21 -17.64
CA LYS A 513 15.65 11.73 -16.28
C LYS A 513 14.88 12.58 -15.31
N LEU A 514 14.19 11.94 -14.36
CA LEU A 514 13.42 12.62 -13.33
C LEU A 514 13.90 12.15 -11.94
N SER A 515 14.41 13.10 -11.14
CA SER A 515 14.79 12.80 -9.76
C SER A 515 13.56 12.50 -8.91
N TYR A 516 13.72 11.73 -7.85
CA TYR A 516 12.60 11.34 -6.98
C TYR A 516 11.82 12.54 -6.43
N GLU A 517 12.53 13.59 -5.98
CA GLU A 517 11.92 14.83 -5.48
C GLU A 517 11.14 15.62 -6.54
N ASP A 518 11.41 15.39 -7.82
CA ASP A 518 10.73 16.05 -8.93
C ASP A 518 9.45 15.29 -9.38
N VAL A 519 9.28 14.04 -8.97
CA VAL A 519 8.13 13.18 -9.35
C VAL A 519 6.80 13.77 -8.93
N THR A 520 6.67 14.14 -7.67
CA THR A 520 5.42 14.70 -7.14
C THR A 520 5.07 16.05 -7.77
N PRO A 521 5.98 17.03 -7.84
CA PRO A 521 5.71 18.31 -8.52
C PRO A 521 5.34 18.14 -9.98
N TYR A 522 6.03 17.24 -10.70
CA TYR A 522 5.73 16.98 -12.12
C TYR A 522 4.33 16.40 -12.31
N LEU A 523 3.96 15.38 -11.56
CA LEU A 523 2.63 14.77 -11.61
C LEU A 523 1.55 15.77 -11.16
N TYR A 524 1.84 16.59 -10.17
CA TYR A 524 0.93 17.63 -9.69
C TYR A 524 0.63 18.66 -10.79
N ILE A 525 1.65 19.21 -11.46
CA ILE A 525 1.48 20.14 -12.58
C ILE A 525 0.71 19.47 -13.72
N LYS A 526 1.05 18.24 -14.05
CA LYS A 526 0.34 17.45 -15.08
C LYS A 526 -1.16 17.33 -14.77
N ASP A 527 -1.50 17.03 -13.53
CA ASP A 527 -2.91 16.90 -13.09
C ASP A 527 -3.64 18.24 -13.07
N GLN A 528 -2.97 19.34 -12.71
CA GLN A 528 -3.58 20.67 -12.73
C GLN A 528 -3.82 21.20 -14.15
N ILE A 529 -3.07 20.71 -15.14
CA ILE A 529 -3.19 21.12 -16.54
C ILE A 529 -4.11 20.19 -17.35
N GLU A 530 -3.89 18.87 -17.25
CA GLU A 530 -4.64 17.87 -18.02
C GLU A 530 -5.98 17.50 -17.40
N GLY A 531 -6.16 17.76 -16.11
CA GLY A 531 -7.28 17.34 -15.28
C GLY A 531 -6.89 16.26 -14.28
N ARG A 532 -7.37 16.44 -13.06
CA ARG A 532 -7.07 15.53 -11.94
C ARG A 532 -7.57 14.12 -12.24
N LYS A 533 -6.71 13.15 -12.07
CA LYS A 533 -7.08 11.73 -12.10
C LYS A 533 -7.50 11.26 -10.70
N ALA A 534 -8.44 11.99 -10.08
CA ALA A 534 -8.98 11.61 -8.80
C ALA A 534 -9.64 10.23 -8.86
N ASN A 535 -9.42 9.44 -7.80
CA ASN A 535 -10.06 8.15 -7.62
C ASN A 535 -11.11 8.24 -6.50
N PRO A 536 -12.38 8.50 -6.81
CA PRO A 536 -13.44 8.64 -5.82
C PRO A 536 -13.91 7.29 -5.25
N VAL A 537 -13.49 6.17 -5.83
CA VAL A 537 -13.86 4.82 -5.39
C VAL A 537 -13.19 4.48 -4.05
N ILE A 538 -11.97 4.96 -3.84
CA ILE A 538 -11.23 4.74 -2.59
C ILE A 538 -11.85 5.57 -1.47
N ARG A 539 -12.31 4.88 -0.42
CA ARG A 539 -12.94 5.47 0.78
C ARG A 539 -12.01 5.48 1.98
N TYR A 540 -11.05 4.55 2.03
CA TYR A 540 -10.04 4.45 3.08
C TYR A 540 -8.65 4.30 2.48
N LEU A 541 -7.75 5.16 2.91
CA LEU A 541 -6.36 5.18 2.48
C LEU A 541 -5.47 4.95 3.70
N PHE A 542 -4.69 3.88 3.65
CA PHE A 542 -3.70 3.55 4.66
C PHE A 542 -2.32 3.89 4.12
N ILE A 543 -1.49 4.54 4.91
CA ILE A 543 -0.10 4.85 4.57
C ILE A 543 0.77 4.32 5.70
N ASP A 544 1.52 3.26 5.43
CA ASP A 544 2.50 2.74 6.39
C ASP A 544 3.84 3.43 6.19
N GLU A 545 4.66 3.47 7.23
CA GLU A 545 5.90 4.23 7.30
C GLU A 545 5.71 5.70 6.85
N ALA A 546 4.61 6.30 7.32
CA ALA A 546 4.17 7.62 6.87
C ALA A 546 5.16 8.75 7.16
N GLN A 547 6.14 8.55 8.10
CA GLN A 547 7.22 9.50 8.31
C GLN A 547 8.10 9.71 7.07
N ASP A 548 8.05 8.81 6.09
CA ASP A 548 8.80 8.92 4.83
C ASP A 548 8.09 9.74 3.74
N TYR A 549 6.89 10.21 4.03
CA TYR A 549 6.14 11.01 3.07
C TYR A 549 6.30 12.50 3.35
N SER A 550 6.50 13.24 2.27
CA SER A 550 6.65 14.69 2.35
C SER A 550 5.31 15.42 2.46
N PRO A 551 5.29 16.66 2.96
CA PRO A 551 4.10 17.50 2.96
C PRO A 551 3.52 17.76 1.57
N PHE A 552 4.34 17.83 0.52
CA PHE A 552 3.84 17.96 -0.85
C PHE A 552 3.17 16.67 -1.32
N GLN A 553 3.74 15.49 -1.02
CA GLN A 553 3.11 14.20 -1.33
C GLN A 553 1.75 14.07 -0.63
N LEU A 554 1.64 14.48 0.64
CA LEU A 554 0.35 14.47 1.33
C LEU A 554 -0.69 15.32 0.61
N ALA A 555 -0.32 16.53 0.21
CA ALA A 555 -1.23 17.42 -0.51
C ALA A 555 -1.69 16.80 -1.84
N PHE A 556 -0.76 16.18 -2.56
CA PHE A 556 -1.04 15.47 -3.80
C PHE A 556 -1.98 14.27 -3.59
N LEU A 557 -1.72 13.45 -2.56
CA LEU A 557 -2.58 12.30 -2.23
C LEU A 557 -3.99 12.72 -1.79
N LYS A 558 -4.14 13.82 -1.05
CA LYS A 558 -5.45 14.38 -0.69
C LYS A 558 -6.26 14.80 -1.93
N GLU A 559 -5.60 15.32 -2.96
CA GLU A 559 -6.25 15.67 -4.22
C GLU A 559 -6.61 14.45 -5.08
N LEU A 560 -5.79 13.39 -5.03
CA LEU A 560 -6.05 12.14 -5.75
C LEU A 560 -7.19 11.32 -5.12
N PHE A 561 -7.32 11.35 -3.80
CA PHE A 561 -8.29 10.58 -3.03
C PHE A 561 -9.19 11.49 -2.17
N PRO A 562 -10.02 12.37 -2.78
CA PRO A 562 -10.71 13.45 -2.08
C PRO A 562 -11.75 12.96 -1.06
N HIS A 563 -12.27 11.75 -1.24
CA HIS A 563 -13.27 11.14 -0.39
C HIS A 563 -12.70 10.14 0.61
N ALA A 564 -11.38 9.90 0.58
CA ALA A 564 -10.77 8.91 1.45
C ALA A 564 -10.57 9.45 2.87
N ARG A 565 -10.89 8.61 3.86
CA ARG A 565 -10.40 8.75 5.21
C ARG A 565 -9.00 8.16 5.28
N MET A 566 -8.07 8.88 5.87
CA MET A 566 -6.67 8.48 5.89
C MET A 566 -6.28 7.91 7.25
N THR A 567 -5.52 6.82 7.26
CA THR A 567 -4.84 6.27 8.43
C THR A 567 -3.35 6.27 8.15
N LEU A 568 -2.61 7.10 8.88
CA LEU A 568 -1.17 7.34 8.72
C LEU A 568 -0.43 6.68 9.87
N LEU A 569 0.44 5.72 9.56
CA LEU A 569 1.17 4.95 10.57
C LEU A 569 2.66 5.24 10.42
N GLY A 570 3.34 5.55 11.52
CA GLY A 570 4.77 5.79 11.43
C GLY A 570 5.48 5.90 12.77
N ASP A 571 6.81 5.95 12.67
CA ASP A 571 7.75 6.19 13.75
C ASP A 571 8.70 7.31 13.35
N LEU A 572 8.61 8.46 14.00
CA LEU A 572 9.45 9.62 13.69
C LEU A 572 10.94 9.33 13.84
N ASN A 573 11.31 8.39 14.72
CA ASN A 573 12.69 7.98 14.92
C ASN A 573 13.20 7.07 13.77
N GLN A 574 12.33 6.58 12.91
CA GLN A 574 12.68 5.79 11.72
C GLN A 574 12.57 6.57 10.40
N ALA A 575 12.54 7.89 10.46
CA ALA A 575 12.65 8.75 9.28
C ALA A 575 14.10 8.71 8.76
N ILE A 576 14.34 8.07 7.62
CA ILE A 576 15.70 7.88 7.08
C ILE A 576 15.99 8.69 5.83
N TYR A 577 14.98 9.24 5.18
CA TYR A 577 15.13 9.96 3.92
C TYR A 577 15.32 11.46 4.13
N ALA A 578 16.11 12.10 3.26
CA ALA A 578 16.52 13.49 3.40
C ALA A 578 15.36 14.49 3.56
N HIS A 579 14.24 14.25 2.89
CA HIS A 579 13.07 15.13 2.95
C HIS A 579 12.27 15.01 4.26
N ALA A 580 12.47 13.92 5.01
CA ALA A 580 11.79 13.63 6.28
C ALA A 580 12.64 13.99 7.51
N LEU A 581 13.95 14.09 7.35
CA LEU A 581 14.88 14.39 8.45
C LEU A 581 14.85 15.86 8.84
N ASN A 582 14.57 16.13 10.11
CA ASN A 582 14.50 17.49 10.68
C ASN A 582 13.52 18.41 9.92
N ALA A 583 12.46 17.84 9.36
CA ALA A 583 11.40 18.54 8.63
C ALA A 583 10.02 18.08 9.14
N PRO A 584 8.98 18.90 9.01
CA PRO A 584 7.61 18.44 9.26
C PRO A 584 7.29 17.26 8.34
N THR A 585 6.85 16.15 8.92
CA THR A 585 6.37 14.98 8.19
C THR A 585 4.86 14.96 8.17
N ILE A 586 4.26 14.08 7.38
CA ILE A 586 2.79 13.94 7.35
C ILE A 586 2.20 13.41 8.67
N LEU A 587 3.04 12.99 9.61
CA LEU A 587 2.64 12.65 10.98
C LEU A 587 2.51 13.88 11.90
N SER A 588 2.94 15.06 11.45
CA SER A 588 2.87 16.30 12.25
C SER A 588 1.45 16.85 12.23
N SER A 589 0.83 16.97 13.40
CA SER A 589 -0.54 17.50 13.53
C SER A 589 -0.72 18.92 12.97
N GLU A 590 0.36 19.72 12.93
CA GLU A 590 0.40 21.06 12.35
C GLU A 590 0.05 21.12 10.85
N LEU A 591 0.12 19.98 10.17
CA LEU A 591 -0.22 19.88 8.74
C LEU A 591 -1.73 19.77 8.46
N TYR A 592 -2.55 19.69 9.50
CA TYR A 592 -4.00 19.46 9.41
C TYR A 592 -4.77 20.60 10.05
N GLU A 593 -6.01 20.78 9.61
CA GLU A 593 -6.92 21.73 10.24
C GLU A 593 -7.35 21.19 11.62
N GLU A 594 -7.73 22.12 12.50
CA GLU A 594 -8.25 21.78 13.82
C GLU A 594 -9.48 20.84 13.69
N LYS A 595 -9.44 19.67 14.34
CA LYS A 595 -10.43 18.58 14.25
C LYS A 595 -10.42 17.73 12.97
N GLU A 596 -9.55 18.00 11.98
CA GLU A 596 -9.40 17.13 10.81
C GLU A 596 -8.68 15.84 11.21
N ALA A 597 -7.67 15.93 12.06
CA ALA A 597 -6.80 14.83 12.45
C ALA A 597 -6.86 14.52 13.95
N GLU A 598 -6.75 13.23 14.28
CA GLU A 598 -6.55 12.73 15.63
C GLU A 598 -5.23 11.94 15.67
N THR A 599 -4.42 12.17 16.70
CA THR A 599 -3.16 11.46 16.90
C THR A 599 -3.29 10.50 18.08
N LEU A 600 -2.99 9.23 17.82
CA LEU A 600 -2.86 8.19 18.84
C LEU A 600 -1.41 7.71 18.89
N THR A 601 -0.89 7.55 20.11
CA THR A 601 0.52 7.19 20.31
C THR A 601 0.63 5.80 20.94
N LEU A 602 1.50 4.95 20.38
CA LEU A 602 1.86 3.64 20.90
C LEU A 602 3.31 3.71 21.40
N THR A 603 3.50 3.76 22.72
CA THR A 603 4.84 3.92 23.35
C THR A 603 5.51 2.58 23.63
N ARG A 604 4.76 1.48 23.72
CA ARG A 604 5.30 0.18 24.11
C ARG A 604 5.74 -0.67 22.93
N SER A 605 6.96 -1.17 23.00
CA SER A 605 7.52 -2.12 22.03
C SER A 605 7.34 -3.56 22.52
N TYR A 606 6.60 -4.37 21.75
CA TYR A 606 6.27 -5.76 22.11
C TYR A 606 7.16 -6.81 21.44
N ARG A 607 7.81 -6.43 20.35
CA ARG A 607 8.45 -7.33 19.40
C ARG A 607 9.85 -7.76 19.85
N SER A 608 10.67 -6.79 20.16
CA SER A 608 12.06 -7.02 20.56
C SER A 608 12.18 -7.32 22.05
N THR A 609 13.27 -8.00 22.46
CA THR A 609 13.56 -8.20 23.87
C THR A 609 13.81 -6.87 24.57
N ARG A 610 13.58 -6.83 25.89
CA ARG A 610 13.76 -5.62 26.69
C ARG A 610 15.16 -5.02 26.51
N GLN A 611 16.18 -5.85 26.49
CA GLN A 611 17.58 -5.43 26.36
C GLN A 611 17.86 -4.75 25.00
N ILE A 612 17.29 -5.25 23.92
CA ILE A 612 17.42 -4.62 22.59
C ILE A 612 16.70 -3.28 22.55
N VAL A 613 15.51 -3.18 23.17
CA VAL A 613 14.76 -1.92 23.24
C VAL A 613 15.50 -0.88 24.09
N GLU A 614 16.02 -1.28 25.25
CA GLU A 614 16.80 -0.42 26.15
C GLU A 614 18.08 0.12 25.45
N PHE A 615 18.78 -0.74 24.71
CA PHE A 615 19.93 -0.36 23.92
C PHE A 615 19.56 0.63 22.81
N SER A 616 18.55 0.33 22.01
CA SER A 616 18.20 1.13 20.84
C SER A 616 17.55 2.47 21.21
N ARG A 617 16.74 2.54 22.28
CA ARG A 617 16.09 3.81 22.68
C ARG A 617 17.09 4.89 23.07
N ASP A 618 18.26 4.51 23.59
CA ASP A 618 19.30 5.47 23.99
C ASP A 618 19.96 6.17 22.79
N MET A 619 19.73 5.66 21.58
CA MET A 619 20.22 6.27 20.34
C MET A 619 19.36 7.44 19.86
N VAL A 620 18.12 7.59 20.31
CA VAL A 620 17.17 8.58 19.77
C VAL A 620 16.76 9.61 20.82
N ALA A 621 16.52 10.86 20.37
CA ALA A 621 16.27 12.00 21.25
C ALA A 621 15.08 11.78 22.22
N ASN A 622 14.00 11.17 21.77
CA ASN A 622 12.81 10.90 22.56
C ASN A 622 12.73 9.45 23.07
N GLY A 623 13.88 8.77 23.17
CA GLY A 623 13.95 7.36 23.55
C GLY A 623 13.39 7.06 24.93
N HIS A 624 13.39 8.03 25.86
CA HIS A 624 12.79 7.91 27.19
C HIS A 624 11.27 7.64 27.14
N LEU A 625 10.59 7.95 26.03
CA LEU A 625 9.17 7.64 25.81
C LEU A 625 8.95 6.20 25.34
N ILE A 626 10.00 5.47 24.98
CA ILE A 626 9.92 4.11 24.50
C ILE A 626 9.90 3.16 25.68
N GLU A 627 8.77 2.49 25.88
CA GLU A 627 8.57 1.52 26.93
C GLU A 627 8.91 0.12 26.42
N PRO A 628 9.91 -0.58 27.00
CA PRO A 628 10.14 -1.97 26.67
C PRO A 628 9.02 -2.85 27.24
N PHE A 629 8.64 -3.87 26.50
CA PHE A 629 7.83 -4.94 27.04
C PHE A 629 8.67 -5.84 27.94
N ASN A 630 8.06 -6.48 28.94
CA ASN A 630 8.75 -7.34 29.89
C ASN A 630 9.09 -8.72 29.28
N ARG A 631 9.91 -8.72 28.22
CA ARG A 631 10.43 -9.88 27.53
C ARG A 631 11.94 -9.87 27.62
N ASP A 632 12.49 -10.66 28.50
CA ASP A 632 13.93 -10.75 28.69
C ASP A 632 14.63 -11.52 27.57
N GLY A 633 15.85 -11.10 27.24
CA GLY A 633 16.75 -11.73 26.27
C GLY A 633 18.21 -11.42 26.57
N ALA A 634 19.10 -11.82 25.68
CA ALA A 634 20.51 -11.45 25.80
C ALA A 634 20.72 -9.96 25.59
N LYS A 635 21.72 -9.37 26.25
CA LYS A 635 22.18 -8.02 25.96
C LYS A 635 22.78 -7.98 24.54
N PRO A 636 22.57 -6.89 23.78
CA PRO A 636 23.34 -6.66 22.58
C PRO A 636 24.85 -6.77 22.82
N THR A 637 25.59 -7.31 21.86
CA THR A 637 27.05 -7.37 21.94
C THR A 637 27.69 -6.38 20.98
N VAL A 638 28.79 -5.78 21.38
CA VAL A 638 29.61 -4.91 20.53
C VAL A 638 31.02 -5.50 20.49
N THR A 639 31.44 -5.95 19.30
CA THR A 639 32.76 -6.57 19.08
C THR A 639 33.61 -5.64 18.22
N ALA A 640 34.78 -5.23 18.74
CA ALA A 640 35.76 -4.46 17.98
C ALA A 640 36.74 -5.40 17.28
N ALA A 641 37.10 -5.10 16.05
CA ALA A 641 38.09 -5.80 15.24
C ALA A 641 39.12 -4.81 14.71
N ASP A 642 40.40 -5.21 14.69
CA ASP A 642 41.50 -4.35 14.27
C ASP A 642 41.63 -4.23 12.75
N ASN A 643 41.15 -5.22 12.03
CA ASN A 643 41.19 -5.24 10.57
C ASN A 643 39.98 -5.99 9.97
N VAL A 644 39.81 -5.84 8.66
CA VAL A 644 38.65 -6.39 7.92
C VAL A 644 38.61 -7.91 7.95
N GLN A 645 39.75 -8.59 8.00
CA GLN A 645 39.79 -10.06 8.05
C GLN A 645 39.27 -10.58 9.40
N ASP A 646 39.72 -9.98 10.51
CA ASP A 646 39.26 -10.31 11.84
C ASP A 646 37.75 -10.03 12.00
N LEU A 647 37.27 -8.92 11.40
CA LEU A 647 35.86 -8.59 11.33
C LEU A 647 35.05 -9.71 10.67
N HIS A 648 35.48 -10.15 9.48
CA HIS A 648 34.79 -11.20 8.74
C HIS A 648 34.79 -12.55 9.48
N GLU A 649 35.93 -12.93 10.07
CA GLU A 649 36.03 -14.17 10.87
C GLU A 649 35.09 -14.15 12.07
N ALA A 650 35.02 -13.00 12.78
CA ALA A 650 34.16 -12.83 13.94
C ALA A 650 32.66 -12.89 13.55
N ILE A 651 32.30 -12.27 12.44
CA ILE A 651 30.93 -12.33 11.89
C ILE A 651 30.56 -13.78 11.50
N ILE A 652 31.44 -14.47 10.79
CA ILE A 652 31.24 -15.89 10.39
C ILE A 652 31.06 -16.77 11.62
N HIS A 653 31.89 -16.59 12.65
CA HIS A 653 31.78 -17.31 13.92
C HIS A 653 30.42 -17.07 14.57
N LYS A 654 29.99 -15.81 14.69
CA LYS A 654 28.70 -15.45 15.27
C LYS A 654 27.51 -16.03 14.50
N ILE A 655 27.55 -15.99 13.16
CA ILE A 655 26.51 -16.62 12.34
C ILE A 655 26.39 -18.11 12.62
N ASN A 656 27.51 -18.82 12.79
CA ASN A 656 27.49 -20.26 13.13
C ASN A 656 26.89 -20.52 14.50
N GLU A 657 27.17 -19.68 15.50
CA GLU A 657 26.54 -19.76 16.83
C GLU A 657 25.02 -19.57 16.71
N LEU A 658 24.56 -18.55 16.00
CA LEU A 658 23.13 -18.25 15.81
C LEU A 658 22.39 -19.37 15.07
N LYS A 659 23.03 -19.99 14.08
CA LYS A 659 22.48 -21.17 13.40
C LYS A 659 22.31 -22.39 14.32
N GLN A 660 23.26 -22.60 15.25
CA GLN A 660 23.15 -23.66 16.24
C GLN A 660 21.98 -23.44 17.23
N GLN A 661 21.60 -22.17 17.45
CA GLN A 661 20.45 -21.81 18.28
C GLN A 661 19.11 -21.92 17.53
N ASN A 662 19.10 -22.40 16.27
CA ASN A 662 17.93 -22.62 15.43
C ASN A 662 17.14 -21.35 15.05
N TYR A 663 17.75 -20.17 15.02
CA TYR A 663 17.13 -18.99 14.47
C TYR A 663 16.83 -19.16 12.97
N LYS A 664 15.63 -18.80 12.55
CA LYS A 664 15.12 -19.00 11.18
C LYS A 664 15.50 -17.90 10.23
N THR A 665 15.67 -16.68 10.76
CA THR A 665 16.02 -15.49 9.98
C THR A 665 17.19 -14.77 10.65
N ILE A 666 18.33 -14.74 9.95
CA ILE A 666 19.55 -14.04 10.40
C ILE A 666 19.88 -12.98 9.34
N ALA A 667 19.97 -11.72 9.74
CA ALA A 667 20.33 -10.63 8.83
C ALA A 667 21.70 -10.03 9.17
N VAL A 668 22.55 -9.91 8.16
CA VAL A 668 23.74 -9.07 8.21
C VAL A 668 23.36 -7.75 7.54
N ILE A 669 23.28 -6.68 8.33
CA ILE A 669 22.87 -5.36 7.87
C ILE A 669 24.10 -4.47 7.79
N ALA A 670 24.41 -3.97 6.59
CA ALA A 670 25.45 -2.99 6.34
C ALA A 670 24.83 -1.59 6.09
N LYS A 671 25.63 -0.55 6.11
CA LYS A 671 25.15 0.82 5.88
C LYS A 671 24.71 1.03 4.45
N THR A 672 25.52 0.56 3.48
CA THR A 672 25.35 0.80 2.04
C THR A 672 25.20 -0.50 1.25
N ALA A 673 24.77 -0.41 -0.01
CA ALA A 673 24.72 -1.55 -0.92
C ALA A 673 26.11 -2.12 -1.22
N GLU A 674 27.12 -1.24 -1.34
CA GLU A 674 28.51 -1.65 -1.57
C GLU A 674 29.06 -2.45 -0.39
N GLU A 675 28.88 -1.95 0.84
CA GLU A 675 29.25 -2.69 2.07
C GLU A 675 28.50 -4.03 2.19
N SER A 676 27.22 -4.05 1.81
CA SER A 676 26.43 -5.29 1.80
C SER A 676 26.99 -6.31 0.83
N LEU A 677 27.45 -5.87 -0.33
CA LEU A 677 28.10 -6.74 -1.32
C LEU A 677 29.44 -7.26 -0.79
N GLN A 678 30.25 -6.42 -0.15
CA GLN A 678 31.52 -6.83 0.50
C GLN A 678 31.27 -7.87 1.59
N ALA A 679 30.30 -7.61 2.46
CA ALA A 679 29.90 -8.55 3.51
C ALA A 679 29.44 -9.90 2.92
N PHE A 680 28.64 -9.88 1.87
CA PHE A 680 28.15 -11.07 1.18
C PHE A 680 29.29 -11.88 0.55
N GLN A 681 30.23 -11.22 -0.12
CA GLN A 681 31.39 -11.88 -0.75
C GLN A 681 32.36 -12.50 0.27
N ALA A 682 32.40 -11.96 1.48
CA ALA A 682 33.23 -12.50 2.55
C ALA A 682 32.64 -13.76 3.20
N LEU A 683 31.37 -14.05 2.99
CA LEU A 683 30.72 -15.24 3.58
C LEU A 683 30.94 -16.48 2.75
N PRO A 684 31.26 -17.64 3.38
CA PRO A 684 31.37 -18.93 2.71
C PRO A 684 30.07 -19.33 2.00
N GLU A 685 30.15 -19.88 0.78
CA GLU A 685 28.98 -20.38 0.03
C GLU A 685 28.15 -21.40 0.83
N ALA A 686 28.80 -22.21 1.67
CA ALA A 686 28.15 -23.19 2.55
C ALA A 686 27.15 -22.57 3.54
N MET A 687 27.21 -21.26 3.78
CA MET A 687 26.28 -20.56 4.63
C MET A 687 24.94 -20.28 3.95
N SER A 688 24.83 -20.43 2.63
CA SER A 688 23.63 -20.21 1.83
C SER A 688 23.03 -18.82 2.08
N ALA A 689 23.87 -17.79 2.23
CA ALA A 689 23.45 -16.42 2.37
C ALA A 689 22.83 -15.89 1.08
N ARG A 690 21.91 -14.96 1.18
CA ARG A 690 21.32 -14.25 0.03
C ARG A 690 21.54 -12.75 0.18
N LEU A 691 22.02 -12.12 -0.89
CA LEU A 691 22.09 -10.67 -0.97
C LEU A 691 20.72 -10.12 -1.40
N LEU A 692 20.11 -9.29 -0.58
CA LEU A 692 18.91 -8.54 -0.95
C LEU A 692 19.30 -7.23 -1.62
N THR A 693 18.75 -7.01 -2.79
CA THR A 693 18.91 -5.78 -3.57
C THR A 693 17.54 -5.13 -3.80
N LYS A 694 17.51 -3.93 -4.34
CA LYS A 694 16.26 -3.23 -4.67
C LYS A 694 15.38 -3.98 -5.69
N GLU A 695 15.97 -4.86 -6.50
CA GLU A 695 15.29 -5.68 -7.49
C GLU A 695 14.63 -6.93 -6.88
N THR A 696 14.94 -7.26 -5.63
CA THR A 696 14.39 -8.45 -4.97
C THR A 696 12.90 -8.25 -4.70
N SER A 697 12.07 -9.11 -5.26
CA SER A 697 10.60 -9.00 -5.19
C SER A 697 9.95 -9.91 -4.14
N SER A 698 10.67 -10.91 -3.61
CA SER A 698 10.14 -11.88 -2.64
C SER A 698 11.06 -12.04 -1.43
N PHE A 699 10.44 -12.09 -0.26
CA PHE A 699 11.13 -12.39 1.00
C PHE A 699 11.07 -13.88 1.28
N GLU A 700 12.23 -14.50 1.47
CA GLU A 700 12.34 -15.89 1.93
C GLU A 700 13.15 -15.95 3.22
N LYS A 701 12.73 -16.85 4.12
CA LYS A 701 13.44 -17.08 5.39
C LYS A 701 14.83 -17.64 5.14
N GLY A 702 15.76 -17.33 6.02
CA GLY A 702 17.14 -17.79 5.94
C GLY A 702 18.13 -16.72 6.35
N MET A 703 19.34 -16.87 5.85
CA MET A 703 20.41 -15.91 6.08
C MET A 703 20.42 -14.86 4.96
N LEU A 704 20.36 -13.60 5.35
CA LEU A 704 20.21 -12.47 4.44
C LEU A 704 21.33 -11.46 4.68
N VAL A 705 21.78 -10.81 3.61
CA VAL A 705 22.71 -9.68 3.67
C VAL A 705 22.04 -8.52 2.93
N LEU A 706 21.96 -7.33 3.56
CA LEU A 706 21.23 -6.21 2.97
C LEU A 706 21.69 -4.86 3.53
N PRO A 707 21.51 -3.76 2.76
CA PRO A 707 21.72 -2.42 3.29
C PRO A 707 20.60 -2.00 4.26
N ALA A 708 20.91 -1.16 5.21
CA ALA A 708 20.04 -0.75 6.32
C ALA A 708 18.69 -0.16 5.85
N TYR A 709 18.67 0.59 4.75
CA TYR A 709 17.45 1.18 4.22
C TYR A 709 16.48 0.16 3.59
N LEU A 710 16.98 -1.00 3.11
CA LEU A 710 16.12 -2.10 2.64
C LEU A 710 15.57 -2.96 3.79
N ALA A 711 16.19 -2.92 4.97
CA ALA A 711 15.71 -3.61 6.15
C ALA A 711 14.40 -3.00 6.71
N LYS A 712 14.02 -1.82 6.24
CA LYS A 712 12.82 -1.12 6.72
C LYS A 712 11.54 -1.92 6.41
N GLY A 713 10.70 -2.12 7.45
CA GLY A 713 9.48 -2.94 7.35
C GLY A 713 9.70 -4.45 7.47
N ILE A 714 10.96 -4.93 7.50
CA ILE A 714 11.31 -6.35 7.65
C ILE A 714 11.88 -6.60 9.05
N GLU A 715 11.78 -7.81 9.55
CA GLU A 715 12.21 -8.23 10.89
C GLU A 715 12.90 -9.56 10.85
N PHE A 716 13.88 -9.73 11.78
CA PHE A 716 14.74 -10.89 11.81
C PHE A 716 14.88 -11.42 13.24
N ASP A 717 14.97 -12.73 13.38
CA ASP A 717 15.23 -13.35 14.68
C ASP A 717 16.54 -12.81 15.28
N ALA A 718 17.58 -12.73 14.47
CA ALA A 718 18.88 -12.18 14.86
C ALA A 718 19.41 -11.18 13.81
N VAL A 719 19.99 -10.09 14.29
CA VAL A 719 20.61 -9.05 13.45
C VAL A 719 22.07 -8.90 13.82
N ILE A 720 22.89 -8.85 12.78
CA ILE A 720 24.31 -8.51 12.82
C ILE A 720 24.50 -7.19 12.09
N ILE A 721 24.96 -6.14 12.78
CA ILE A 721 25.39 -4.90 12.13
C ILE A 721 26.82 -5.09 11.69
N TYR A 722 27.05 -5.01 10.37
CA TYR A 722 28.33 -5.33 9.73
C TYR A 722 29.49 -4.46 10.20
N ASN A 723 29.28 -3.13 10.26
CA ASN A 723 30.26 -2.19 10.73
C ASN A 723 29.61 -1.02 11.47
N ALA A 724 29.74 -0.99 12.79
CA ALA A 724 29.21 0.04 13.68
C ALA A 724 30.32 1.02 14.15
N SER A 725 31.35 1.24 13.31
CA SER A 725 32.47 2.10 13.65
C SER A 725 32.12 3.60 13.56
N SER A 726 32.97 4.41 14.19
CA SER A 726 32.91 5.87 14.12
C SER A 726 33.12 6.41 12.70
N GLU A 727 33.84 5.69 11.84
CA GLU A 727 34.01 6.05 10.43
C GLU A 727 32.75 5.78 9.60
N CYS A 728 31.99 4.74 9.98
CA CYS A 728 30.79 4.33 9.28
C CYS A 728 29.56 5.15 9.70
N TYR A 729 29.32 5.30 11.00
CA TYR A 729 28.16 6.03 11.56
C TYR A 729 28.64 7.16 12.44
N GLN A 730 28.85 8.34 11.86
CA GLN A 730 29.36 9.52 12.52
C GLN A 730 28.32 10.65 12.60
N ASP A 731 27.54 10.82 11.54
CA ASP A 731 26.65 11.96 11.37
C ASP A 731 25.31 11.75 12.07
N GLU A 732 24.76 12.82 12.65
CA GLU A 732 23.38 12.84 13.16
C GLU A 732 22.35 12.47 12.09
N TYR A 733 22.66 12.72 10.83
CA TYR A 733 21.85 12.29 9.67
C TYR A 733 21.70 10.75 9.61
N GLU A 734 22.69 10.01 10.07
CA GLU A 734 22.77 8.55 10.01
C GLU A 734 22.16 7.87 11.24
N ARG A 735 21.88 8.64 12.30
CA ARG A 735 21.32 8.16 13.57
C ARG A 735 20.04 7.35 13.38
N ASN A 736 19.08 7.88 12.62
CA ASN A 736 17.81 7.20 12.39
C ASN A 736 17.97 5.93 11.53
N LEU A 737 18.94 5.95 10.61
CA LEU A 737 19.27 4.76 9.80
C LEU A 737 19.86 3.66 10.69
N PHE A 738 20.78 4.01 11.58
CA PHE A 738 21.39 3.10 12.52
C PHE A 738 20.37 2.53 13.52
N TYR A 739 19.54 3.41 14.11
CA TYR A 739 18.41 3.01 14.94
C TYR A 739 17.47 2.05 14.21
N THR A 740 17.13 2.37 12.97
CA THR A 740 16.27 1.51 12.16
C THR A 740 16.87 0.11 11.98
N ALA A 741 18.17 0.02 11.68
CA ALA A 741 18.86 -1.26 11.53
C ALA A 741 18.84 -2.09 12.84
N CYS A 742 19.16 -1.47 13.98
CA CYS A 742 19.16 -2.15 15.27
C CYS A 742 17.77 -2.64 15.70
N THR A 743 16.72 -1.86 15.42
CA THR A 743 15.33 -2.22 15.78
C THR A 743 14.72 -3.29 14.88
N ARG A 744 15.46 -3.83 13.91
CA ARG A 744 15.02 -5.01 13.12
C ARG A 744 15.22 -6.32 13.87
N ALA A 745 16.00 -6.32 14.96
CA ALA A 745 16.27 -7.50 15.78
C ALA A 745 15.10 -7.83 16.71
N MET A 746 14.68 -9.09 16.72
CA MET A 746 13.64 -9.59 17.64
C MET A 746 14.23 -10.24 18.90
N HIS A 747 15.28 -11.06 18.75
CA HIS A 747 15.85 -11.86 19.84
C HIS A 747 17.31 -11.55 20.13
N GLU A 748 18.14 -11.38 19.09
CA GLU A 748 19.58 -11.19 19.22
C GLU A 748 20.05 -10.02 18.37
N LEU A 749 20.91 -9.18 18.93
CA LEU A 749 21.54 -8.05 18.24
C LEU A 749 23.04 -8.04 18.50
N HIS A 750 23.83 -8.12 17.44
CA HIS A 750 25.28 -8.13 17.48
C HIS A 750 25.83 -7.01 16.58
N LEU A 751 26.68 -6.17 17.13
CA LEU A 751 27.32 -5.08 16.40
C LEU A 751 28.82 -5.37 16.29
N PHE A 752 29.34 -5.26 15.08
CA PHE A 752 30.77 -5.35 14.82
C PHE A 752 31.32 -3.99 14.44
N SER A 753 32.53 -3.66 14.87
CA SER A 753 33.15 -2.37 14.59
C SER A 753 34.56 -2.58 14.07
N LEU A 754 34.87 -1.98 12.93
CA LEU A 754 36.24 -1.88 12.43
C LEU A 754 36.91 -0.64 13.07
N GLY A 755 37.72 -0.87 14.09
CA GLY A 755 38.32 0.23 14.90
C GLY A 755 37.35 0.79 15.95
N GLU A 756 37.39 2.11 16.14
CA GLU A 756 36.62 2.81 17.18
C GLU A 756 35.10 2.67 16.95
N ILE A 757 34.36 2.46 18.04
CA ILE A 757 32.92 2.35 18.05
C ILE A 757 32.26 3.70 17.74
N SER A 758 31.15 3.68 17.02
CA SER A 758 30.36 4.87 16.71
C SER A 758 29.96 5.66 17.96
N PRO A 759 30.06 6.98 17.95
CA PRO A 759 29.62 7.85 19.04
C PRO A 759 28.10 7.81 19.27
N LEU A 760 27.33 7.22 18.32
CA LEU A 760 25.90 7.01 18.46
C LEU A 760 25.56 5.91 19.49
N ILE A 761 26.53 5.06 19.87
CA ILE A 761 26.43 4.05 20.93
C ILE A 761 26.98 4.66 22.22
N SER A 762 26.12 5.30 23.01
CA SER A 762 26.55 6.12 24.14
C SER A 762 26.55 5.40 25.50
N ASN A 763 25.62 4.46 25.71
CA ASN A 763 25.39 3.86 27.04
C ASN A 763 26.01 2.47 27.16
N LYS A 764 27.17 2.38 27.81
CA LYS A 764 27.93 1.13 28.01
C LYS A 764 27.22 0.09 28.91
N GLU A 765 26.20 0.48 29.65
CA GLU A 765 25.46 -0.46 30.51
C GLU A 765 24.45 -1.32 29.75
N THR A 766 24.08 -0.93 28.53
CA THR A 766 23.04 -1.56 27.74
C THR A 766 23.56 -2.67 26.81
N TYR A 767 24.87 -2.85 26.70
CA TYR A 767 25.49 -3.88 25.87
C TYR A 767 26.70 -4.55 26.54
N GLU A 768 27.13 -5.67 25.98
CA GLU A 768 28.37 -6.37 26.36
C GLU A 768 29.47 -6.07 25.34
N TYR A 769 30.58 -5.53 25.82
CA TYR A 769 31.74 -5.22 24.98
C TYR A 769 32.66 -6.45 24.90
N GLN A 770 33.10 -6.78 23.70
CA GLN A 770 34.03 -7.88 23.41
C GLN A 770 35.20 -7.35 22.57
N GLU A 771 36.44 -7.55 23.04
CA GLU A 771 37.64 -7.37 22.21
C GLU A 771 38.02 -8.71 21.61
N LYS A 772 38.39 -8.70 20.31
CA LYS A 772 38.89 -9.90 19.65
C LYS A 772 40.41 -9.92 19.65
#